data_6679b9dfeaa8adcb872708434b939c80
#
_entry.id   6679b9dfeaa8adcb872708434b939c80
#
_cell.length_a   1.000
_cell.length_b   1.000
_cell.length_c   1.000
_cell.angle_alpha   90.00
_cell.angle_beta   90.00
_cell.angle_gamma   90.00
#
_symmetry.space_group_name_H-M   'P 1'
#
loop_
_entity.id
_entity.type
_entity.pdbx_description
1 polymer ?
#
loop_
_entity_poly.entity_id
_entity_poly.type
_entity_poly.pdbx_seq_one_letter_code
_entity_poly.pdbx_strand_id
1 'polypeptide(L)'
;MTGNDGSVTPYDVLLLATGSSAFMPPIQGLDKDGVFAFRTLDDTRALIERSGAGRKAIVIGGGLLGLEAARGLQVQGCDVTVVHLMSTLMERQLDPDGGQYLLGKMEDLGVKVLLGRTTTAILGNGHVEGVALSDDSVLEADIVVVAAGIRPNVDLAVKAGLAVNRGVLVNDHMETSSDDIFAVGECVEHRGVCYGLVAPLYEQAKVLAATMTGNKGPTYTGTVPAAKLKIMGVDVFSAGDWSEQNAEPVRYEDRALGVYKKLTVRDGKLAGVILVGDTGDSHRYMDWLRTDADISGQRKHLLFPPPSADAGGEVAAMSDSATICGCIGVTKGTIISAIHDRGVNTMSQLKECTRASTSCGSCTSLCQGLLRAVAPEFEDERKTVICGCLPFAEDKLRDILRSQQLRSVQDVLEIYGNGVGCEICKPALSYMLDMLWCGDHDEDRSARFINDRVHANIQKDGTFSVIPRIRGGVTSADELRRIADVADKYNVPMVKITGSQRIDLLGIKKADLPSVWADLGMPSGQAYTKGVRMVKTCVGTDFCRFGTQDSTTAGVEMERRFEQLFTPHKVKMGAVGCPRNCAEATVKDIGLIGVEGGWQVVVGGAAGKSVRKADLLTTVETTEQALEASELFFQYYRENANYLERTYDFVERLGIEKVRKETVYAAEATRAALLDRLKKSKARARDAWQEGIEPKTPAQFIPLIPIDTPVGSGLSRTSAEISA
;
A
#
# COMPACT_ATOMS: atom_id res chain seq x y z
N MET A 1 29.05 -12.38 37.15
CA MET A 1 29.28 -11.50 35.97
C MET A 1 29.69 -10.12 36.46
N THR A 2 30.71 -9.50 35.83
CA THR A 2 31.21 -8.18 36.22
C THR A 2 30.76 -7.14 35.21
N GLY A 3 30.09 -6.08 35.65
CA GLY A 3 29.66 -4.96 34.81
C GLY A 3 30.81 -3.99 34.52
N ASN A 4 30.63 -3.13 33.50
CA ASN A 4 31.64 -2.10 33.17
C ASN A 4 31.84 -1.06 34.28
N ASP A 5 30.86 -0.93 35.17
CA ASP A 5 30.88 -0.08 36.38
C ASP A 5 31.54 -0.75 37.57
N GLY A 6 32.09 -1.98 37.38
CA GLY A 6 32.69 -2.80 38.44
C GLY A 6 31.71 -3.56 39.32
N SER A 7 30.41 -3.42 39.09
CA SER A 7 29.37 -4.19 39.82
C SER A 7 29.53 -5.70 39.53
N VAL A 8 29.33 -6.55 40.55
CA VAL A 8 29.36 -7.99 40.38
C VAL A 8 27.95 -8.58 40.65
N THR A 9 27.36 -9.18 39.64
CA THR A 9 26.08 -9.83 39.72
C THR A 9 26.26 -11.37 39.76
N PRO A 10 25.86 -12.05 40.83
CA PRO A 10 25.83 -13.51 40.86
C PRO A 10 24.72 -14.00 39.92
N TYR A 11 24.84 -15.22 39.42
CA TYR A 11 23.81 -15.88 38.61
C TYR A 11 23.87 -17.40 38.84
N ASP A 12 22.72 -18.04 38.74
CA ASP A 12 22.61 -19.51 38.72
C ASP A 12 22.69 -20.01 37.25
N VAL A 13 22.15 -19.22 36.32
CA VAL A 13 22.16 -19.48 34.88
C VAL A 13 22.41 -18.19 34.12
N LEU A 14 23.27 -18.21 33.12
CA LEU A 14 23.59 -17.07 32.26
C LEU A 14 23.18 -17.36 30.81
N LEU A 15 22.47 -16.42 30.18
CA LEU A 15 22.16 -16.45 28.77
C LEU A 15 22.94 -15.38 28.01
N LEU A 16 23.74 -15.78 27.03
CA LEU A 16 24.41 -14.89 26.08
C LEU A 16 23.53 -14.68 24.86
N ALA A 17 23.07 -13.45 24.66
CA ALA A 17 22.29 -13.03 23.51
C ALA A 17 22.88 -11.73 22.89
N THR A 18 24.19 -11.72 22.72
CA THR A 18 25.01 -10.54 22.38
C THR A 18 24.87 -10.10 20.93
N GLY A 19 24.20 -10.89 20.08
CA GLY A 19 23.93 -10.54 18.68
C GLY A 19 25.18 -10.45 17.81
N SER A 20 25.15 -9.54 16.85
CA SER A 20 26.25 -9.29 15.92
C SER A 20 26.43 -7.79 15.65
N SER A 21 27.63 -7.43 15.18
CA SER A 21 27.98 -6.07 14.75
C SER A 21 28.18 -6.02 13.24
N ALA A 22 28.04 -4.85 12.64
CA ALA A 22 28.38 -4.64 11.24
C ALA A 22 29.86 -4.96 11.01
N PHE A 23 30.15 -5.69 9.95
CA PHE A 23 31.53 -5.95 9.56
C PHE A 23 32.10 -4.75 8.80
N MET A 24 33.06 -4.11 9.38
CA MET A 24 33.87 -3.05 8.75
C MET A 24 35.15 -3.68 8.19
N PRO A 25 35.28 -3.88 6.86
CA PRO A 25 36.48 -4.45 6.26
C PRO A 25 37.68 -3.50 6.47
N PRO A 26 38.91 -3.98 6.43
CA PRO A 26 40.08 -3.14 6.66
C PRO A 26 40.38 -2.25 5.45
N ILE A 27 39.54 -1.28 5.19
CA ILE A 27 39.66 -0.26 4.14
C ILE A 27 40.24 1.01 4.79
N GLN A 28 41.23 1.63 4.14
CA GLN A 28 41.77 2.90 4.64
C GLN A 28 40.69 4.01 4.60
N GLY A 29 40.54 4.80 5.66
CA GLY A 29 39.67 5.95 5.75
C GLY A 29 38.26 5.65 6.26
N LEU A 30 38.04 4.53 6.93
CA LEU A 30 36.74 4.20 7.59
C LEU A 30 36.39 5.14 8.76
N ASP A 31 37.37 5.86 9.27
CA ASP A 31 37.26 6.81 10.38
C ASP A 31 36.79 8.21 9.95
N LYS A 32 36.61 8.45 8.65
CA LYS A 32 36.20 9.75 8.13
C LYS A 32 34.74 10.06 8.42
N ASP A 33 34.42 11.33 8.66
CA ASP A 33 33.05 11.81 8.73
C ASP A 33 32.34 11.60 7.38
N GLY A 34 31.15 11.01 7.40
CA GLY A 34 30.39 10.62 6.20
C GLY A 34 30.50 9.11 5.88
N VAL A 35 31.25 8.33 6.68
CA VAL A 35 31.27 6.87 6.61
C VAL A 35 30.31 6.29 7.63
N PHE A 36 29.41 5.42 7.19
CA PHE A 36 28.36 4.81 8.02
C PHE A 36 28.34 3.30 7.87
N ALA A 37 28.02 2.61 8.97
CA ALA A 37 27.46 1.27 8.89
C ALA A 37 25.94 1.37 8.57
N PHE A 38 25.31 0.26 8.28
CA PHE A 38 23.84 0.18 8.17
C PHE A 38 23.35 -1.04 8.94
N ARG A 39 23.06 -0.83 10.23
CA ARG A 39 22.71 -1.92 11.15
C ARG A 39 21.68 -1.52 12.19
N THR A 40 21.77 -0.32 12.74
CA THR A 40 20.94 0.16 13.84
C THR A 40 19.99 1.26 13.40
N LEU A 41 19.03 1.61 14.26
CA LEU A 41 18.17 2.78 14.03
C LEU A 41 18.98 4.09 14.04
N ASP A 42 20.04 4.15 14.82
CA ASP A 42 20.88 5.35 14.89
C ASP A 42 21.69 5.52 13.61
N ASP A 43 22.21 4.42 13.02
CA ASP A 43 22.80 4.46 11.67
C ASP A 43 21.81 5.00 10.64
N THR A 44 20.56 4.51 10.69
CA THR A 44 19.49 4.96 9.77
C THR A 44 19.19 6.43 9.93
N ARG A 45 19.09 6.94 11.17
CA ARG A 45 18.84 8.36 11.45
C ARG A 45 19.99 9.23 10.93
N ALA A 46 21.24 8.84 11.22
CA ALA A 46 22.42 9.54 10.74
C ALA A 46 22.48 9.61 9.21
N LEU A 47 22.11 8.51 8.54
CA LEU A 47 22.03 8.46 7.07
C LEU A 47 20.92 9.38 6.53
N ILE A 48 19.74 9.42 7.16
CA ILE A 48 18.64 10.31 6.76
C ILE A 48 19.06 11.78 6.91
N GLU A 49 19.72 12.14 8.00
CA GLU A 49 20.22 13.51 8.25
C GLU A 49 21.23 13.98 7.22
N ARG A 50 22.05 13.06 6.69
CA ARG A 50 23.08 13.36 5.69
C ARG A 50 22.57 13.25 4.25
N SER A 51 21.49 12.54 4.01
CA SER A 51 20.93 12.30 2.66
C SER A 51 20.23 13.55 2.12
N GLY A 52 20.05 13.62 0.81
CA GLY A 52 19.32 14.68 0.14
C GLY A 52 19.64 14.81 -1.34
N ALA A 53 18.89 15.64 -2.05
CA ALA A 53 19.04 15.88 -3.48
C ALA A 53 20.45 16.40 -3.82
N GLY A 54 21.07 15.77 -4.81
CA GLY A 54 22.41 16.12 -5.29
C GLY A 54 23.57 15.53 -4.49
N ARG A 55 23.31 14.83 -3.38
CA ARG A 55 24.34 14.09 -2.65
C ARG A 55 24.70 12.80 -3.38
N LYS A 56 25.99 12.51 -3.45
CA LYS A 56 26.53 11.28 -4.01
C LYS A 56 26.76 10.26 -2.91
N ALA A 57 26.11 9.11 -2.97
CA ALA A 57 26.23 8.06 -1.99
C ALA A 57 26.81 6.79 -2.61
N ILE A 58 27.83 6.22 -1.96
CA ILE A 58 28.42 4.94 -2.35
C ILE A 58 28.07 3.91 -1.29
N VAL A 59 27.51 2.78 -1.73
CA VAL A 59 27.22 1.64 -0.87
C VAL A 59 28.21 0.50 -1.19
N ILE A 60 29.04 0.13 -0.23
CA ILE A 60 29.99 -0.97 -0.34
C ILE A 60 29.32 -2.26 0.13
N GLY A 61 28.92 -3.11 -0.84
CA GLY A 61 28.25 -4.38 -0.61
C GLY A 61 26.91 -4.51 -1.32
N GLY A 62 26.75 -5.51 -2.19
CA GLY A 62 25.54 -5.81 -2.97
C GLY A 62 24.68 -6.94 -2.38
N GLY A 63 24.77 -7.18 -1.06
CA GLY A 63 23.90 -8.08 -0.32
C GLY A 63 22.59 -7.41 0.11
N LEU A 64 21.74 -8.15 0.86
CA LEU A 64 20.43 -7.69 1.32
C LEU A 64 20.44 -6.27 1.92
N LEU A 65 21.23 -6.05 2.98
CA LEU A 65 21.28 -4.77 3.68
C LEU A 65 21.84 -3.64 2.81
N GLY A 66 22.84 -3.95 1.96
CA GLY A 66 23.43 -2.95 1.06
C GLY A 66 22.44 -2.45 0.03
N LEU A 67 21.65 -3.34 -0.56
CA LEU A 67 20.62 -2.96 -1.53
C LEU A 67 19.44 -2.21 -0.86
N GLU A 68 19.08 -2.59 0.38
CA GLU A 68 18.07 -1.85 1.17
C GLU A 68 18.57 -0.42 1.49
N ALA A 69 19.84 -0.26 1.92
CA ALA A 69 20.45 1.05 2.16
C ALA A 69 20.52 1.89 0.87
N ALA A 70 20.97 1.29 -0.23
CA ALA A 70 21.05 1.96 -1.54
C ALA A 70 19.70 2.51 -1.98
N ARG A 71 18.65 1.69 -1.90
CA ARG A 71 17.29 2.13 -2.25
C ARG A 71 16.78 3.21 -1.29
N GLY A 72 17.03 3.07 0.02
CA GLY A 72 16.69 4.08 1.01
C GLY A 72 17.28 5.44 0.69
N LEU A 73 18.58 5.50 0.39
CA LEU A 73 19.29 6.73 0.01
C LEU A 73 18.78 7.30 -1.33
N GLN A 74 18.52 6.44 -2.30
CA GLN A 74 17.96 6.86 -3.59
C GLN A 74 16.56 7.49 -3.43
N VAL A 75 15.70 6.94 -2.55
CA VAL A 75 14.39 7.55 -2.23
C VAL A 75 14.54 8.91 -1.55
N GLN A 76 15.61 9.12 -0.77
CA GLN A 76 15.95 10.42 -0.18
C GLN A 76 16.55 11.41 -1.20
N GLY A 77 16.70 11.01 -2.46
CA GLY A 77 17.17 11.90 -3.55
C GLY A 77 18.67 11.86 -3.82
N CYS A 78 19.41 10.94 -3.19
CA CYS A 78 20.83 10.76 -3.48
C CYS A 78 21.08 10.11 -4.86
N ASP A 79 22.19 10.46 -5.51
CA ASP A 79 22.75 9.69 -6.64
C ASP A 79 23.57 8.52 -6.06
N VAL A 80 23.02 7.31 -6.18
CA VAL A 80 23.55 6.14 -5.48
C VAL A 80 24.31 5.21 -6.41
N THR A 81 25.52 4.82 -5.99
CA THR A 81 26.30 3.76 -6.65
C THR A 81 26.61 2.64 -5.66
N VAL A 82 26.21 1.42 -5.99
CA VAL A 82 26.59 0.21 -5.25
C VAL A 82 27.90 -0.35 -5.83
N VAL A 83 28.90 -0.54 -4.98
CA VAL A 83 30.16 -1.21 -5.35
C VAL A 83 30.17 -2.60 -4.71
N HIS A 84 30.26 -3.63 -5.53
CA HIS A 84 30.20 -5.01 -5.06
C HIS A 84 31.39 -5.85 -5.56
N LEU A 85 32.00 -6.55 -4.61
CA LEU A 85 33.17 -7.40 -4.86
C LEU A 85 32.88 -8.55 -5.83
N MET A 86 31.71 -9.17 -5.68
CA MET A 86 31.32 -10.34 -6.48
C MET A 86 30.76 -9.93 -7.84
N SER A 87 30.72 -10.87 -8.78
CA SER A 87 30.18 -10.67 -10.13
C SER A 87 28.66 -10.69 -10.19
N THR A 88 27.96 -10.94 -9.07
CA THR A 88 26.52 -11.11 -8.98
C THR A 88 26.00 -10.49 -7.69
N LEU A 89 24.88 -9.76 -7.76
CA LEU A 89 24.20 -9.29 -6.56
C LEU A 89 23.61 -10.46 -5.77
N MET A 90 23.64 -10.35 -4.43
CA MET A 90 23.08 -11.36 -3.52
C MET A 90 23.57 -12.78 -3.82
N GLU A 91 24.84 -12.97 -4.10
CA GLU A 91 25.48 -14.22 -4.52
C GLU A 91 25.27 -15.41 -3.57
N ARG A 92 24.90 -15.14 -2.32
CA ARG A 92 24.53 -16.19 -1.35
C ARG A 92 23.08 -16.62 -1.43
N GLN A 93 22.22 -15.83 -2.07
CA GLN A 93 20.78 -16.04 -2.17
C GLN A 93 20.31 -16.31 -3.60
N LEU A 94 21.04 -15.83 -4.59
CA LEU A 94 20.68 -15.91 -6.00
C LEU A 94 21.77 -16.61 -6.81
N ASP A 95 21.36 -17.31 -7.84
CA ASP A 95 22.26 -17.74 -8.91
C ASP A 95 22.59 -16.57 -9.86
N PRO A 96 23.54 -16.73 -10.80
CA PRO A 96 23.92 -15.66 -11.73
C PRO A 96 22.73 -15.10 -12.53
N ASP A 97 21.80 -15.94 -12.96
CA ASP A 97 20.65 -15.52 -13.75
C ASP A 97 19.69 -14.68 -12.90
N GLY A 98 19.31 -15.14 -11.71
CA GLY A 98 18.51 -14.36 -10.76
C GLY A 98 19.15 -13.04 -10.36
N GLY A 99 20.48 -13.03 -10.22
CA GLY A 99 21.28 -11.83 -9.96
C GLY A 99 21.23 -10.81 -11.10
N GLN A 100 21.17 -11.25 -12.36
CA GLN A 100 21.00 -10.35 -13.52
C GLN A 100 19.61 -9.71 -13.55
N TYR A 101 18.55 -10.45 -13.22
CA TYR A 101 17.20 -9.89 -13.10
C TYR A 101 17.15 -8.84 -11.97
N LEU A 102 17.79 -9.12 -10.83
CA LEU A 102 17.89 -8.16 -9.73
C LEU A 102 18.67 -6.92 -10.12
N LEU A 103 19.80 -7.08 -10.84
CA LEU A 103 20.61 -5.97 -11.34
C LEU A 103 19.76 -5.03 -12.21
N GLY A 104 19.07 -5.57 -13.22
CA GLY A 104 18.19 -4.76 -14.07
C GLY A 104 17.12 -4.01 -13.28
N LYS A 105 16.51 -4.65 -12.28
CA LYS A 105 15.54 -3.98 -11.40
C LYS A 105 16.13 -2.83 -10.58
N MET A 106 17.37 -2.98 -10.09
CA MET A 106 18.05 -1.91 -9.35
C MET A 106 18.39 -0.73 -10.26
N GLU A 107 18.85 -1.01 -11.48
CA GLU A 107 19.15 0.01 -12.48
C GLU A 107 17.87 0.76 -12.94
N ASP A 108 16.76 0.04 -13.15
CA ASP A 108 15.45 0.63 -13.43
C ASP A 108 14.97 1.59 -12.32
N LEU A 109 15.37 1.33 -11.09
CA LEU A 109 15.11 2.19 -9.93
C LEU A 109 16.08 3.38 -9.82
N GLY A 110 17.05 3.50 -10.74
CA GLY A 110 18.02 4.60 -10.76
C GLY A 110 19.22 4.39 -9.84
N VAL A 111 19.48 3.16 -9.38
CA VAL A 111 20.67 2.81 -8.60
C VAL A 111 21.75 2.28 -9.55
N LYS A 112 22.90 2.91 -9.60
CA LYS A 112 24.05 2.42 -10.37
C LYS A 112 24.72 1.26 -9.63
N VAL A 113 25.17 0.23 -10.34
CA VAL A 113 25.80 -0.95 -9.74
C VAL A 113 27.13 -1.28 -10.45
N LEU A 114 28.19 -1.40 -9.69
CA LEU A 114 29.52 -1.83 -10.15
C LEU A 114 29.87 -3.18 -9.54
N LEU A 115 29.76 -4.23 -10.35
CA LEU A 115 30.10 -5.60 -9.96
C LEU A 115 31.58 -5.92 -10.23
N GLY A 116 32.14 -6.87 -9.45
CA GLY A 116 33.52 -7.30 -9.59
C GLY A 116 34.52 -6.20 -9.25
N ARG A 117 34.16 -5.26 -8.37
CA ARG A 117 35.00 -4.15 -7.95
C ARG A 117 35.26 -4.17 -6.45
N THR A 118 36.47 -3.95 -6.05
CA THR A 118 36.87 -3.83 -4.64
C THR A 118 37.18 -2.39 -4.32
N THR A 119 36.63 -1.90 -3.20
CA THR A 119 37.01 -0.61 -2.62
C THR A 119 38.37 -0.75 -1.94
N THR A 120 39.36 0.06 -2.35
CA THR A 120 40.73 0.03 -1.80
C THR A 120 40.91 1.10 -0.73
N ALA A 121 40.29 2.28 -0.89
CA ALA A 121 40.39 3.36 0.09
C ALA A 121 39.18 4.29 0.02
N ILE A 122 38.85 4.92 1.14
CA ILE A 122 37.91 6.07 1.23
C ILE A 122 38.78 7.33 1.30
N LEU A 123 38.54 8.24 0.34
CA LEU A 123 39.35 9.43 0.12
C LEU A 123 38.73 10.64 0.83
N GLY A 124 39.57 11.64 1.11
CA GLY A 124 39.18 12.93 1.69
C GLY A 124 40.02 13.31 2.90
N ASN A 125 39.91 14.57 3.32
CA ASN A 125 40.64 15.13 4.46
C ASN A 125 39.73 15.35 5.66
N GLY A 126 39.62 14.32 6.52
CA GLY A 126 38.71 14.33 7.69
C GLY A 126 37.26 14.01 7.39
N HIS A 127 36.80 14.19 6.18
CA HIS A 127 35.45 13.84 5.69
C HIS A 127 35.55 13.10 4.34
N VAL A 128 34.49 12.42 3.95
CA VAL A 128 34.40 11.67 2.68
C VAL A 128 34.36 12.65 1.51
N GLU A 129 35.22 12.42 0.51
CA GLU A 129 35.21 13.11 -0.79
C GLU A 129 35.11 12.13 -1.96
N GLY A 130 35.42 10.84 -1.71
CA GLY A 130 35.34 9.81 -2.74
C GLY A 130 35.81 8.44 -2.26
N VAL A 131 35.77 7.50 -3.20
CA VAL A 131 36.17 6.09 -2.99
C VAL A 131 37.06 5.66 -4.14
N ALA A 132 38.25 5.11 -3.81
CA ALA A 132 39.15 4.49 -4.79
C ALA A 132 38.81 3.00 -4.97
N LEU A 133 38.80 2.54 -6.20
CA LEU A 133 38.51 1.16 -6.57
C LEU A 133 39.78 0.39 -7.02
N SER A 134 39.64 -0.92 -7.13
CA SER A 134 40.73 -1.83 -7.53
C SER A 134 41.19 -1.70 -9.00
N ASP A 135 40.47 -0.99 -9.82
CA ASP A 135 40.80 -0.66 -11.22
C ASP A 135 41.37 0.76 -11.38
N ASP A 136 41.85 1.35 -10.28
CA ASP A 136 42.38 2.71 -10.18
C ASP A 136 41.37 3.83 -10.47
N SER A 137 40.10 3.49 -10.65
CA SER A 137 39.04 4.50 -10.78
C SER A 137 38.69 5.09 -9.41
N VAL A 138 38.24 6.38 -9.44
CA VAL A 138 37.81 7.10 -8.27
C VAL A 138 36.36 7.55 -8.49
N LEU A 139 35.52 7.26 -7.52
CA LEU A 139 34.14 7.73 -7.48
C LEU A 139 34.02 8.86 -6.45
N GLU A 140 33.44 9.97 -6.82
CA GLU A 140 33.10 11.05 -5.90
C GLU A 140 31.99 10.59 -4.96
N ALA A 141 32.08 10.95 -3.68
CA ALA A 141 31.08 10.61 -2.68
C ALA A 141 31.02 11.65 -1.56
N ASP A 142 29.82 11.96 -1.12
CA ASP A 142 29.50 12.68 0.12
C ASP A 142 29.19 11.74 1.29
N ILE A 143 28.74 10.52 0.94
CA ILE A 143 28.30 9.48 1.89
C ILE A 143 28.86 8.14 1.44
N VAL A 144 29.42 7.40 2.37
CA VAL A 144 29.82 5.99 2.16
C VAL A 144 29.11 5.11 3.18
N VAL A 145 28.37 4.11 2.70
CA VAL A 145 27.73 3.10 3.55
C VAL A 145 28.45 1.78 3.39
N VAL A 146 28.93 1.21 4.51
CA VAL A 146 29.59 -0.10 4.52
C VAL A 146 28.59 -1.17 4.94
N ALA A 147 28.21 -2.02 4.00
CA ALA A 147 27.27 -3.13 4.17
C ALA A 147 27.88 -4.47 3.76
N ALA A 148 29.11 -4.74 4.24
CA ALA A 148 29.93 -5.90 3.86
C ALA A 148 29.64 -7.17 4.69
N GLY A 149 28.54 -7.20 5.43
CA GLY A 149 28.10 -8.33 6.26
C GLY A 149 28.15 -8.04 7.76
N ILE A 150 28.04 -9.10 8.57
CA ILE A 150 27.99 -9.02 10.03
C ILE A 150 29.03 -9.97 10.66
N ARG A 151 29.43 -9.65 11.89
CA ARG A 151 30.23 -10.52 12.73
C ARG A 151 29.53 -10.80 14.06
N PRO A 152 29.42 -12.08 14.49
CA PRO A 152 28.96 -12.44 15.81
C PRO A 152 29.76 -11.75 16.93
N ASN A 153 29.06 -11.25 17.95
CA ASN A 153 29.69 -10.63 19.13
C ASN A 153 30.04 -11.72 20.14
N VAL A 154 31.33 -12.14 20.13
CA VAL A 154 31.81 -13.26 20.91
C VAL A 154 32.72 -12.87 22.09
N ASP A 155 33.04 -11.59 22.26
CA ASP A 155 34.05 -11.11 23.23
C ASP A 155 33.76 -11.53 24.66
N LEU A 156 32.50 -11.52 25.09
CA LEU A 156 32.10 -11.97 26.43
C LEU A 156 32.31 -13.48 26.59
N ALA A 157 32.01 -14.27 25.57
CA ALA A 157 32.19 -15.72 25.57
C ALA A 157 33.68 -16.07 25.62
N VAL A 158 34.50 -15.37 24.84
CA VAL A 158 35.98 -15.53 24.88
C VAL A 158 36.53 -15.18 26.26
N LYS A 159 36.10 -14.05 26.86
CA LYS A 159 36.50 -13.66 28.22
C LYS A 159 36.06 -14.65 29.29
N ALA A 160 34.93 -15.33 29.07
CA ALA A 160 34.44 -16.37 29.95
C ALA A 160 35.07 -17.75 29.71
N GLY A 161 35.99 -17.89 28.76
CA GLY A 161 36.67 -19.15 28.44
C GLY A 161 35.78 -20.18 27.73
N LEU A 162 34.68 -19.73 27.12
CA LEU A 162 33.78 -20.60 26.36
C LEU A 162 34.38 -20.98 25.01
N ALA A 163 33.94 -22.13 24.47
CA ALA A 163 34.33 -22.55 23.13
C ALA A 163 33.72 -21.61 22.05
N VAL A 164 34.59 -21.02 21.26
CA VAL A 164 34.24 -20.05 20.21
C VAL A 164 34.97 -20.41 18.91
N ASN A 165 34.30 -20.28 17.76
CA ASN A 165 34.93 -20.28 16.44
C ASN A 165 34.52 -18.95 15.74
N ARG A 166 33.67 -18.92 14.75
CA ARG A 166 33.10 -17.68 14.22
C ARG A 166 32.00 -17.10 15.15
N GLY A 167 31.26 -17.96 15.84
CA GLY A 167 30.29 -17.67 16.86
C GLY A 167 30.56 -18.47 18.14
N VAL A 168 29.74 -18.27 19.16
CA VAL A 168 29.75 -19.09 20.37
C VAL A 168 29.20 -20.46 20.01
N LEU A 169 30.05 -21.51 20.24
CA LEU A 169 29.66 -22.88 19.90
C LEU A 169 28.55 -23.37 20.85
N VAL A 170 27.46 -23.89 20.28
CA VAL A 170 26.37 -24.49 21.03
C VAL A 170 25.97 -25.86 20.47
N ASN A 171 25.42 -26.71 21.33
CA ASN A 171 24.83 -27.99 20.94
C ASN A 171 23.36 -27.82 20.51
N ASP A 172 22.69 -28.95 20.22
CA ASP A 172 21.29 -28.97 19.75
C ASP A 172 20.27 -28.47 20.80
N HIS A 173 20.68 -28.22 22.05
CA HIS A 173 19.88 -27.65 23.13
C HIS A 173 20.26 -26.21 23.47
N MET A 174 21.11 -25.56 22.65
CA MET A 174 21.63 -24.20 22.87
C MET A 174 22.52 -24.08 24.13
N GLU A 175 23.08 -25.19 24.62
CA GLU A 175 24.05 -25.24 25.69
C GLU A 175 25.43 -24.91 25.14
N THR A 176 26.22 -24.11 25.86
CA THR A 176 27.62 -23.80 25.52
C THR A 176 28.57 -24.87 26.08
N SER A 177 29.89 -24.62 26.07
CA SER A 177 30.89 -25.46 26.72
C SER A 177 30.87 -25.37 28.26
N SER A 178 29.98 -24.62 28.88
CA SER A 178 29.79 -24.50 30.33
C SER A 178 28.35 -24.85 30.67
N ASP A 179 28.15 -25.66 31.73
CA ASP A 179 26.85 -26.20 32.11
C ASP A 179 25.83 -25.11 32.46
N ASP A 180 26.27 -23.98 33.04
CA ASP A 180 25.40 -22.90 33.52
C ASP A 180 25.26 -21.74 32.53
N ILE A 181 25.85 -21.85 31.31
CA ILE A 181 25.86 -20.79 30.33
C ILE A 181 25.29 -21.28 29.01
N PHE A 182 24.22 -20.60 28.57
CA PHE A 182 23.55 -20.80 27.30
C PHE A 182 23.83 -19.66 26.33
N ALA A 183 23.66 -19.90 25.03
CA ALA A 183 23.75 -18.84 24.04
C ALA A 183 22.68 -19.00 22.95
N VAL A 184 22.17 -17.87 22.44
CA VAL A 184 21.13 -17.83 21.39
C VAL A 184 21.29 -16.59 20.51
N GLY A 185 20.90 -16.69 19.28
CA GLY A 185 20.83 -15.54 18.37
C GLY A 185 22.04 -15.45 17.42
N GLU A 186 22.28 -14.26 16.86
CA GLU A 186 23.34 -14.05 15.84
C GLU A 186 24.77 -14.24 16.37
N CYS A 187 24.94 -14.28 17.69
CA CYS A 187 26.25 -14.56 18.29
C CYS A 187 26.62 -16.05 18.27
N VAL A 188 25.69 -16.94 17.92
CA VAL A 188 25.83 -18.39 18.04
C VAL A 188 26.32 -19.03 16.74
N GLU A 189 27.14 -20.07 16.90
CA GLU A 189 27.47 -21.02 15.85
C GLU A 189 26.95 -22.40 16.23
N HIS A 190 26.04 -22.94 15.44
CA HIS A 190 25.46 -24.26 15.62
C HIS A 190 25.80 -25.13 14.40
N ARG A 191 26.41 -26.28 14.62
CA ARG A 191 26.85 -27.23 13.56
C ARG A 191 27.61 -26.55 12.41
N GLY A 192 28.48 -25.57 12.73
CA GLY A 192 29.27 -24.82 11.76
C GLY A 192 28.55 -23.68 11.04
N VAL A 193 27.31 -23.36 11.40
CA VAL A 193 26.47 -22.31 10.78
C VAL A 193 26.19 -21.18 11.77
N CYS A 194 26.49 -19.94 11.36
CA CYS A 194 26.01 -18.71 12.01
C CYS A 194 24.84 -18.15 11.20
N TYR A 195 23.72 -17.94 11.85
CA TYR A 195 22.52 -17.42 11.22
C TYR A 195 22.41 -15.90 11.40
N GLY A 196 22.22 -15.17 10.31
CA GLY A 196 22.02 -13.71 10.29
C GLY A 196 20.58 -13.30 9.93
N LEU A 197 19.61 -14.18 10.13
CA LEU A 197 18.20 -13.97 9.83
C LEU A 197 17.35 -14.29 11.06
N VAL A 198 16.25 -13.57 11.24
CA VAL A 198 15.43 -13.61 12.46
C VAL A 198 14.74 -14.96 12.70
N ALA A 199 14.23 -15.62 11.64
CA ALA A 199 13.46 -16.87 11.80
C ALA A 199 14.22 -17.99 12.49
N PRO A 200 15.48 -18.34 12.10
CA PRO A 200 16.30 -19.31 12.82
C PRO A 200 16.47 -18.99 14.31
N LEU A 201 16.63 -17.71 14.64
CA LEU A 201 16.87 -17.26 16.00
C LEU A 201 15.66 -17.49 16.93
N TYR A 202 14.43 -17.34 16.39
CA TYR A 202 13.23 -17.71 17.15
C TYR A 202 13.08 -19.22 17.33
N GLU A 203 13.52 -20.03 16.38
CA GLU A 203 13.54 -21.49 16.52
C GLU A 203 14.55 -21.91 17.62
N GLN A 204 15.74 -21.33 17.61
CA GLN A 204 16.73 -21.50 18.67
C GLN A 204 16.17 -21.09 20.05
N ALA A 205 15.53 -19.92 20.12
CA ALA A 205 14.97 -19.40 21.37
C ALA A 205 13.86 -20.32 21.95
N LYS A 206 13.06 -20.96 21.12
CA LYS A 206 12.03 -21.93 21.54
C LYS A 206 12.68 -23.18 22.15
N VAL A 207 13.73 -23.72 21.51
CA VAL A 207 14.47 -24.87 22.04
C VAL A 207 15.17 -24.50 23.36
N LEU A 208 15.82 -23.33 23.41
CA LEU A 208 16.46 -22.83 24.60
C LEU A 208 15.48 -22.70 25.78
N ALA A 209 14.30 -22.09 25.55
CA ALA A 209 13.29 -21.92 26.58
C ALA A 209 12.83 -23.29 27.15
N ALA A 210 12.64 -24.29 26.29
CA ALA A 210 12.32 -25.65 26.71
C ALA A 210 13.46 -26.28 27.55
N THR A 211 14.71 -26.14 27.07
CA THR A 211 15.89 -26.65 27.80
C THR A 211 16.03 -26.04 29.19
N MET A 212 15.93 -24.70 29.28
CA MET A 212 16.04 -23.97 30.54
C MET A 212 14.92 -24.31 31.56
N THR A 213 13.76 -24.75 31.07
CA THR A 213 12.65 -25.21 31.93
C THR A 213 12.69 -26.71 32.22
N GLY A 214 13.79 -27.39 31.89
CA GLY A 214 14.00 -28.81 32.15
C GLY A 214 13.39 -29.76 31.10
N ASN A 215 12.75 -29.25 30.05
CA ASN A 215 12.24 -30.05 28.96
C ASN A 215 13.27 -30.17 27.84
N LYS A 216 14.06 -31.25 27.84
CA LYS A 216 15.07 -31.52 26.79
C LYS A 216 14.51 -32.33 25.60
N GLY A 217 13.18 -32.45 25.44
CA GLY A 217 12.57 -33.13 24.29
C GLY A 217 12.79 -32.40 22.97
N PRO A 218 12.55 -31.09 22.86
CA PRO A 218 12.83 -30.32 21.65
C PRO A 218 14.32 -30.13 21.40
N THR A 219 14.77 -30.33 20.14
CA THR A 219 16.16 -30.10 19.70
C THR A 219 16.18 -29.16 18.49
N TYR A 220 17.22 -28.36 18.38
CA TYR A 220 17.49 -27.54 17.20
C TYR A 220 18.42 -28.28 16.26
N THR A 221 17.93 -28.67 15.10
CA THR A 221 18.72 -29.39 14.08
C THR A 221 19.19 -28.53 12.92
N GLY A 222 18.87 -27.24 12.98
CA GLY A 222 19.10 -26.27 11.92
C GLY A 222 17.78 -25.76 11.30
N THR A 223 17.85 -24.67 10.58
CA THR A 223 16.71 -24.05 9.89
C THR A 223 17.03 -23.93 8.42
N VAL A 224 16.05 -24.24 7.54
CA VAL A 224 16.16 -23.97 6.11
C VAL A 224 16.33 -22.45 5.91
N PRO A 225 17.49 -22.03 5.37
CA PRO A 225 17.73 -20.60 5.15
C PRO A 225 16.74 -20.08 4.10
N ALA A 226 16.07 -18.98 4.42
CA ALA A 226 15.18 -18.29 3.51
C ALA A 226 15.41 -16.79 3.60
N ALA A 227 15.58 -16.14 2.47
CA ALA A 227 15.81 -14.70 2.36
C ALA A 227 14.70 -14.05 1.52
N LYS A 228 14.24 -12.89 1.98
CA LYS A 228 13.34 -12.03 1.24
C LYS A 228 13.89 -10.61 1.23
N LEU A 229 14.12 -10.06 0.05
CA LEU A 229 14.53 -8.66 -0.10
C LEU A 229 13.33 -7.74 0.10
N LYS A 230 13.50 -6.71 0.93
CA LYS A 230 12.42 -5.76 1.31
C LYS A 230 12.66 -4.39 0.69
N ILE A 231 12.71 -4.33 -0.63
CA ILE A 231 12.85 -3.08 -1.39
C ILE A 231 11.52 -2.79 -2.10
N MET A 232 11.01 -1.57 -1.98
CA MET A 232 9.83 -1.16 -2.74
C MET A 232 10.12 -1.21 -4.24
N GLY A 233 9.32 -2.00 -4.97
CA GLY A 233 9.44 -2.20 -6.41
C GLY A 233 10.36 -3.36 -6.82
N VAL A 234 10.93 -4.11 -5.86
CA VAL A 234 11.76 -5.31 -6.12
C VAL A 234 11.32 -6.45 -5.23
N ASP A 235 10.75 -7.47 -5.83
CA ASP A 235 10.33 -8.68 -5.13
C ASP A 235 11.34 -9.80 -5.39
N VAL A 236 12.05 -10.23 -4.32
CA VAL A 236 13.00 -11.35 -4.37
C VAL A 236 12.76 -12.27 -3.19
N PHE A 237 12.72 -13.55 -3.46
CA PHE A 237 12.66 -14.61 -2.46
C PHE A 237 13.60 -15.75 -2.85
N SER A 238 14.31 -16.30 -1.88
CA SER A 238 15.16 -17.48 -2.09
C SER A 238 15.16 -18.33 -0.83
N ALA A 239 15.12 -19.66 -0.98
CA ALA A 239 15.16 -20.59 0.14
C ALA A 239 15.77 -21.95 -0.27
N GLY A 240 16.36 -22.65 0.69
CA GLY A 240 16.93 -23.98 0.52
C GLY A 240 18.21 -24.00 -0.30
N ASP A 241 18.54 -25.17 -0.85
CA ASP A 241 19.69 -25.42 -1.73
C ASP A 241 19.26 -25.34 -3.20
N TRP A 242 19.48 -24.20 -3.81
CA TRP A 242 19.15 -23.94 -5.23
C TRP A 242 20.27 -24.35 -6.19
N SER A 243 21.36 -25.01 -5.71
CA SER A 243 22.39 -25.57 -6.56
C SER A 243 21.83 -26.71 -7.44
N GLU A 244 22.37 -26.81 -8.63
CA GLU A 244 21.94 -27.87 -9.59
C GLU A 244 22.70 -29.18 -9.39
N GLN A 245 23.56 -29.24 -8.39
CA GLN A 245 24.32 -30.46 -8.12
C GLN A 245 23.39 -31.58 -7.64
N ASN A 246 23.26 -32.62 -8.45
CA ASN A 246 22.36 -33.76 -8.23
C ASN A 246 20.89 -33.35 -8.06
N ALA A 247 20.45 -32.31 -8.76
CA ALA A 247 19.09 -31.82 -8.73
C ALA A 247 18.61 -31.42 -10.13
N GLU A 248 17.31 -31.58 -10.40
CA GLU A 248 16.68 -31.12 -11.62
C GLU A 248 16.25 -29.66 -11.47
N PRO A 249 16.77 -28.72 -12.30
CA PRO A 249 16.26 -27.36 -12.32
C PRO A 249 14.94 -27.28 -13.14
N VAL A 250 13.95 -26.58 -12.57
CA VAL A 250 12.74 -26.17 -13.28
C VAL A 250 12.75 -24.64 -13.30
N ARG A 251 12.78 -24.03 -14.51
CA ARG A 251 12.96 -22.59 -14.68
C ARG A 251 11.83 -21.96 -15.48
N TYR A 252 11.53 -20.73 -15.16
CA TYR A 252 10.69 -19.84 -15.95
C TYR A 252 11.34 -18.44 -15.97
N GLU A 253 11.45 -17.90 -17.16
CA GLU A 253 12.03 -16.59 -17.41
C GLU A 253 11.11 -15.76 -18.29
N ASP A 254 10.83 -14.52 -17.86
CA ASP A 254 10.17 -13.52 -18.68
C ASP A 254 10.87 -12.17 -18.49
N ARG A 255 11.71 -11.82 -19.47
CA ARG A 255 12.49 -10.58 -19.44
C ARG A 255 11.63 -9.34 -19.54
N ALA A 256 10.51 -9.41 -20.29
CA ALA A 256 9.62 -8.28 -20.47
C ALA A 256 8.86 -7.93 -19.17
N LEU A 257 8.51 -8.96 -18.38
CA LEU A 257 7.90 -8.79 -17.06
C LEU A 257 8.94 -8.64 -15.94
N GLY A 258 10.21 -8.92 -16.21
CA GLY A 258 11.27 -8.96 -15.21
C GLY A 258 11.06 -10.06 -14.18
N VAL A 259 10.61 -11.24 -14.62
CA VAL A 259 10.32 -12.39 -13.77
C VAL A 259 11.30 -13.51 -14.03
N TYR A 260 11.91 -14.02 -12.95
CA TYR A 260 12.73 -15.22 -12.93
C TYR A 260 12.28 -16.14 -11.81
N LYS A 261 11.95 -17.39 -12.14
CA LYS A 261 11.60 -18.43 -11.15
C LYS A 261 12.46 -19.65 -11.42
N LYS A 262 13.12 -20.15 -10.38
CA LYS A 262 13.89 -21.38 -10.42
C LYS A 262 13.54 -22.25 -9.22
N LEU A 263 13.22 -23.49 -9.47
CA LEU A 263 13.08 -24.54 -8.46
C LEU A 263 14.13 -25.61 -8.74
N THR A 264 14.75 -26.13 -7.70
CA THR A 264 15.60 -27.32 -7.78
C THR A 264 14.89 -28.49 -7.12
N VAL A 265 14.71 -29.58 -7.85
CA VAL A 265 14.02 -30.79 -7.37
C VAL A 265 15.06 -31.92 -7.24
N ARG A 266 15.08 -32.59 -6.09
CA ARG A 266 15.94 -33.73 -5.79
C ARG A 266 15.09 -34.85 -5.22
N ASP A 267 15.15 -36.04 -5.82
CA ASP A 267 14.41 -37.23 -5.38
C ASP A 267 12.90 -36.99 -5.18
N GLY A 268 12.28 -36.24 -6.11
CA GLY A 268 10.86 -35.91 -6.04
C GLY A 268 10.45 -34.84 -5.01
N LYS A 269 11.44 -34.22 -4.33
CA LYS A 269 11.22 -33.19 -3.31
C LYS A 269 11.83 -31.85 -3.73
N LEU A 270 11.29 -30.75 -3.23
CA LEU A 270 11.87 -29.42 -3.44
C LEU A 270 13.15 -29.30 -2.60
N ALA A 271 14.27 -29.01 -3.24
CA ALA A 271 15.55 -28.75 -2.58
C ALA A 271 15.82 -27.26 -2.39
N GLY A 272 15.45 -26.44 -3.35
CA GLY A 272 15.64 -24.99 -3.28
C GLY A 272 14.77 -24.22 -4.26
N VAL A 273 14.68 -22.91 -4.03
CA VAL A 273 13.87 -21.99 -4.83
C VAL A 273 14.50 -20.61 -4.91
N ILE A 274 14.43 -20.01 -6.10
CA ILE A 274 14.72 -18.60 -6.36
C ILE A 274 13.55 -18.00 -7.09
N LEU A 275 13.03 -16.86 -6.60
CA LEU A 275 11.98 -16.07 -7.23
C LEU A 275 12.41 -14.61 -7.31
N VAL A 276 12.35 -14.02 -8.49
CA VAL A 276 12.60 -12.59 -8.73
C VAL A 276 11.43 -12.04 -9.53
N GLY A 277 10.87 -10.91 -9.12
CA GLY A 277 9.76 -10.21 -9.78
C GLY A 277 8.37 -10.73 -9.43
N ASP A 278 8.19 -12.03 -9.26
CA ASP A 278 6.95 -12.64 -8.78
C ASP A 278 7.26 -13.64 -7.66
N THR A 279 6.93 -13.25 -6.43
CA THR A 279 7.17 -14.04 -5.21
C THR A 279 5.89 -14.57 -4.57
N GLY A 280 4.76 -14.51 -5.26
CA GLY A 280 3.44 -14.87 -4.71
C GLY A 280 3.39 -16.29 -4.13
N ASP A 281 4.04 -17.23 -4.78
CA ASP A 281 4.06 -18.65 -4.39
C ASP A 281 5.09 -19.00 -3.28
N SER A 282 5.84 -18.03 -2.76
CA SER A 282 6.93 -18.26 -1.80
C SER A 282 6.52 -19.09 -0.58
N HIS A 283 5.28 -18.92 -0.10
CA HIS A 283 4.77 -19.66 1.07
C HIS A 283 4.59 -21.14 0.79
N ARG A 284 4.08 -21.50 -0.39
CA ARG A 284 3.92 -22.88 -0.82
C ARG A 284 5.27 -23.59 -0.92
N TYR A 285 6.27 -22.93 -1.49
CA TYR A 285 7.61 -23.50 -1.60
C TYR A 285 8.29 -23.66 -0.23
N MET A 286 8.08 -22.70 0.68
CA MET A 286 8.56 -22.84 2.06
C MET A 286 7.91 -24.01 2.79
N ASP A 287 6.62 -24.22 2.61
CA ASP A 287 5.93 -25.36 3.21
C ASP A 287 6.50 -26.69 2.68
N TRP A 288 6.69 -26.82 1.38
CA TRP A 288 7.30 -28.02 0.78
C TRP A 288 8.73 -28.27 1.26
N LEU A 289 9.56 -27.22 1.38
CA LEU A 289 10.93 -27.32 1.91
C LEU A 289 10.97 -27.77 3.37
N ARG A 290 10.01 -27.31 4.19
CA ARG A 290 9.97 -27.62 5.63
C ARG A 290 9.38 -28.99 5.93
N THR A 291 8.37 -29.39 5.16
CA THR A 291 7.70 -30.66 5.35
C THR A 291 8.40 -31.81 4.62
N ASP A 292 9.44 -31.49 3.85
CA ASP A 292 10.12 -32.46 2.99
C ASP A 292 9.12 -33.22 2.06
N ALA A 293 8.12 -32.47 1.55
CA ALA A 293 6.99 -33.02 0.84
C ALA A 293 7.40 -33.66 -0.49
N ASP A 294 6.83 -34.82 -0.83
CA ASP A 294 6.91 -35.37 -2.18
C ASP A 294 6.03 -34.58 -3.13
N ILE A 295 6.66 -33.90 -4.10
CA ILE A 295 6.01 -33.03 -5.09
C ILE A 295 5.92 -33.70 -6.48
N SER A 296 6.23 -34.98 -6.60
CA SER A 296 6.22 -35.72 -7.88
C SER A 296 4.86 -35.63 -8.58
N GLY A 297 3.77 -35.73 -7.83
CA GLY A 297 2.41 -35.60 -8.33
C GLY A 297 2.01 -34.20 -8.80
N GLN A 298 2.77 -33.17 -8.41
CA GLN A 298 2.47 -31.76 -8.70
C GLN A 298 3.33 -31.18 -9.83
N ARG A 299 4.03 -32.01 -10.56
CA ARG A 299 5.01 -31.61 -11.58
C ARG A 299 4.48 -30.58 -12.59
N LYS A 300 3.20 -30.71 -13.00
CA LYS A 300 2.53 -29.80 -13.95
C LYS A 300 2.24 -28.39 -13.36
N HIS A 301 2.24 -28.28 -12.04
CA HIS A 301 1.82 -27.07 -11.32
C HIS A 301 2.93 -26.49 -10.44
N LEU A 302 4.18 -26.89 -10.68
CA LEU A 302 5.31 -26.43 -9.87
C LEU A 302 5.48 -24.91 -9.93
N LEU A 303 5.52 -24.34 -11.14
CA LEU A 303 5.72 -22.89 -11.35
C LEU A 303 4.41 -22.11 -11.51
N PHE A 304 3.36 -22.79 -11.95
CA PHE A 304 2.05 -22.21 -12.22
C PHE A 304 0.97 -23.05 -11.53
N PRO A 305 0.58 -22.65 -10.30
CA PRO A 305 -0.51 -23.36 -9.61
C PRO A 305 -1.80 -23.26 -10.44
N PRO A 306 -2.70 -24.24 -10.35
CA PRO A 306 -4.01 -24.12 -10.95
C PRO A 306 -4.71 -22.87 -10.37
N PRO A 307 -5.57 -22.18 -11.14
CA PRO A 307 -6.33 -21.07 -10.61
C PRO A 307 -7.15 -21.57 -9.41
N SER A 308 -6.74 -21.22 -8.22
CA SER A 308 -7.51 -21.50 -7.02
C SER A 308 -8.64 -20.48 -6.91
N ALA A 309 -9.84 -20.94 -6.61
CA ALA A 309 -11.01 -20.09 -6.52
C ALA A 309 -10.96 -19.11 -5.33
N ASP A 310 -10.00 -19.28 -4.38
CA ASP A 310 -9.94 -18.43 -3.19
C ASP A 310 -8.57 -18.53 -2.49
N ALA A 311 -7.94 -17.37 -2.21
CA ALA A 311 -6.68 -17.30 -1.46
C ALA A 311 -6.79 -17.90 -0.04
N GLY A 312 -8.00 -18.00 0.52
CA GLY A 312 -8.28 -18.65 1.80
C GLY A 312 -8.13 -20.18 1.73
N GLY A 313 -8.47 -20.80 0.61
CA GLY A 313 -8.39 -22.25 0.42
C GLY A 313 -6.96 -22.78 0.36
N GLU A 314 -6.05 -22.05 -0.26
CA GLU A 314 -4.62 -22.45 -0.33
C GLU A 314 -3.96 -22.43 1.05
N VAL A 315 -4.19 -21.38 1.84
CA VAL A 315 -3.61 -21.26 3.19
C VAL A 315 -4.23 -22.28 4.14
N ALA A 316 -5.52 -22.58 3.99
CA ALA A 316 -6.19 -23.61 4.78
C ALA A 316 -5.65 -25.02 4.49
N ALA A 317 -5.17 -25.29 3.26
CA ALA A 317 -4.60 -26.57 2.87
C ALA A 317 -3.13 -26.78 3.31
N MET A 318 -2.42 -25.73 3.75
CA MET A 318 -1.05 -25.87 4.27
C MET A 318 -1.01 -26.74 5.53
N SER A 319 0.17 -27.30 5.84
CA SER A 319 0.38 -28.02 7.11
C SER A 319 0.26 -27.08 8.32
N ASP A 320 -0.15 -27.60 9.48
CA ASP A 320 -0.23 -26.79 10.71
C ASP A 320 1.14 -26.29 11.18
N SER A 321 2.21 -26.96 10.77
CA SER A 321 3.60 -26.52 11.02
C SER A 321 4.06 -25.42 10.05
N ALA A 322 3.30 -25.11 8.98
CA ALA A 322 3.65 -24.05 8.04
C ALA A 322 3.75 -22.68 8.73
N THR A 323 4.85 -21.98 8.52
CA THR A 323 5.05 -20.64 9.07
C THR A 323 4.30 -19.61 8.25
N ILE A 324 3.31 -19.00 8.85
CA ILE A 324 2.52 -17.91 8.25
C ILE A 324 3.23 -16.57 8.46
N CYS A 325 3.69 -16.30 9.68
CA CYS A 325 4.46 -15.08 9.98
C CYS A 325 5.95 -15.39 10.14
N GLY A 326 6.73 -15.18 9.07
CA GLY A 326 8.17 -15.47 9.07
C GLY A 326 8.98 -14.59 10.00
N CYS A 327 8.57 -13.32 10.22
CA CYS A 327 9.30 -12.39 11.11
C CYS A 327 9.23 -12.77 12.58
N ILE A 328 8.17 -13.46 13.02
CA ILE A 328 7.91 -13.80 14.43
C ILE A 328 7.85 -15.31 14.62
N GLY A 329 7.93 -16.09 13.56
CA GLY A 329 7.88 -17.55 13.60
C GLY A 329 6.52 -18.11 14.00
N VAL A 330 5.41 -17.45 13.63
CA VAL A 330 4.05 -17.91 13.95
C VAL A 330 3.59 -18.88 12.88
N THR A 331 3.23 -20.12 13.33
CA THR A 331 2.75 -21.17 12.43
C THR A 331 1.24 -21.09 12.19
N LYS A 332 0.75 -21.78 11.15
CA LYS A 332 -0.68 -21.95 10.90
C LYS A 332 -1.38 -22.56 12.12
N GLY A 333 -0.83 -23.64 12.69
CA GLY A 333 -1.39 -24.28 13.89
C GLY A 333 -1.54 -23.32 15.06
N THR A 334 -0.58 -22.43 15.30
CA THR A 334 -0.69 -21.38 16.33
C THR A 334 -1.87 -20.44 16.06
N ILE A 335 -2.09 -20.05 14.79
CA ILE A 335 -3.22 -19.20 14.41
C ILE A 335 -4.54 -19.95 14.58
N ILE A 336 -4.61 -21.20 14.13
CA ILE A 336 -5.81 -22.04 14.25
C ILE A 336 -6.17 -22.28 15.72
N SER A 337 -5.18 -22.59 16.59
CA SER A 337 -5.42 -22.70 18.03
C SER A 337 -5.93 -21.38 18.63
N ALA A 338 -5.39 -20.23 18.22
CA ALA A 338 -5.90 -18.94 18.67
C ALA A 338 -7.38 -18.72 18.26
N ILE A 339 -7.75 -19.14 17.04
CA ILE A 339 -9.13 -19.06 16.54
C ILE A 339 -10.06 -19.98 17.35
N HIS A 340 -9.71 -21.27 17.51
CA HIS A 340 -10.57 -22.25 18.14
C HIS A 340 -10.61 -22.14 19.67
N ASP A 341 -9.45 -21.99 20.32
CA ASP A 341 -9.34 -22.06 21.77
C ASP A 341 -9.65 -20.74 22.46
N ARG A 342 -9.43 -19.60 21.75
CA ARG A 342 -9.59 -18.24 22.30
C ARG A 342 -10.67 -17.42 21.57
N GLY A 343 -11.37 -18.00 20.60
CA GLY A 343 -12.43 -17.32 19.87
C GLY A 343 -11.94 -16.12 19.02
N VAL A 344 -10.68 -16.14 18.57
CA VAL A 344 -10.12 -15.06 17.75
C VAL A 344 -10.84 -15.04 16.41
N ASN A 345 -11.51 -13.95 16.10
CA ASN A 345 -12.25 -13.76 14.84
C ASN A 345 -11.89 -12.45 14.12
N THR A 346 -10.95 -11.66 14.65
CA THR A 346 -10.49 -10.41 14.05
C THR A 346 -8.97 -10.35 13.89
N MET A 347 -8.46 -9.50 13.00
CA MET A 347 -7.02 -9.30 12.82
C MET A 347 -6.35 -8.67 14.04
N SER A 348 -7.02 -7.77 14.77
CA SER A 348 -6.48 -7.17 15.99
C SER A 348 -6.31 -8.19 17.09
N GLN A 349 -7.32 -9.00 17.35
CA GLN A 349 -7.24 -10.10 18.30
C GLN A 349 -6.14 -11.09 17.90
N LEU A 350 -6.02 -11.42 16.60
CA LEU A 350 -4.97 -12.31 16.13
C LEU A 350 -3.58 -11.74 16.38
N LYS A 351 -3.37 -10.45 16.13
CA LYS A 351 -2.11 -9.74 16.41
C LYS A 351 -1.80 -9.75 17.91
N GLU A 352 -2.77 -9.49 18.75
CA GLU A 352 -2.63 -9.48 20.20
C GLU A 352 -2.27 -10.88 20.73
N CYS A 353 -3.00 -11.90 20.30
CA CYS A 353 -2.81 -13.27 20.77
C CYS A 353 -1.54 -13.95 20.26
N THR A 354 -1.17 -13.72 19.00
CA THR A 354 -0.11 -14.46 18.31
C THR A 354 1.07 -13.61 17.89
N ARG A 355 0.93 -12.29 17.90
CA ARG A 355 1.84 -11.29 17.32
C ARG A 355 2.08 -11.42 15.80
N ALA A 356 1.35 -12.31 15.12
CA ALA A 356 1.40 -12.39 13.66
C ALA A 356 1.03 -11.04 13.02
N SER A 357 1.72 -10.65 11.95
CA SER A 357 1.47 -9.37 11.24
C SER A 357 1.73 -8.08 12.05
N THR A 358 2.49 -8.14 13.16
CA THR A 358 2.82 -6.94 13.95
C THR A 358 4.16 -6.30 13.56
N SER A 359 4.97 -6.94 12.70
CA SER A 359 6.27 -6.44 12.25
C SER A 359 6.20 -5.97 10.80
N CYS A 360 6.66 -6.76 9.82
CA CYS A 360 6.76 -6.33 8.42
C CYS A 360 5.42 -6.31 7.65
N GLY A 361 4.36 -6.91 8.19
CA GLY A 361 3.02 -6.93 7.60
C GLY A 361 2.84 -7.85 6.37
N SER A 362 3.89 -8.50 5.87
CA SER A 362 3.83 -9.32 4.65
C SER A 362 2.89 -10.54 4.75
N CYS A 363 2.63 -11.02 5.96
CA CYS A 363 1.71 -12.14 6.21
C CYS A 363 0.24 -11.72 6.43
N THR A 364 -0.09 -10.43 6.32
CA THR A 364 -1.45 -9.92 6.62
C THR A 364 -2.53 -10.62 5.78
N SER A 365 -2.29 -10.76 4.48
CA SER A 365 -3.24 -11.42 3.56
C SER A 365 -3.47 -12.90 3.90
N LEU A 366 -2.40 -13.60 4.30
CA LEU A 366 -2.48 -15.01 4.71
C LEU A 366 -3.24 -15.17 6.03
N CYS A 367 -2.95 -14.31 7.02
CA CYS A 367 -3.67 -14.28 8.29
C CYS A 367 -5.17 -14.02 8.08
N GLN A 368 -5.51 -13.07 7.20
CA GLN A 368 -6.90 -12.80 6.82
C GLN A 368 -7.55 -13.98 6.09
N GLY A 369 -6.79 -14.63 5.19
CA GLY A 369 -7.25 -15.85 4.50
C GLY A 369 -7.61 -16.96 5.49
N LEU A 370 -6.76 -17.20 6.49
CA LEU A 370 -7.03 -18.18 7.56
C LEU A 370 -8.24 -17.80 8.41
N LEU A 371 -8.35 -16.55 8.85
CA LEU A 371 -9.52 -16.09 9.60
C LEU A 371 -10.82 -16.29 8.81
N ARG A 372 -10.84 -15.95 7.52
CA ARG A 372 -12.01 -16.17 6.66
C ARG A 372 -12.35 -17.64 6.48
N ALA A 373 -11.35 -18.52 6.39
CA ALA A 373 -11.55 -19.94 6.14
C ALA A 373 -11.94 -20.71 7.39
N VAL A 374 -11.51 -20.29 8.59
CA VAL A 374 -11.57 -21.09 9.82
C VAL A 374 -12.41 -20.45 10.91
N ALA A 375 -12.47 -19.11 11.01
CA ALA A 375 -13.25 -18.45 12.04
C ALA A 375 -14.74 -18.43 11.66
N PRO A 376 -15.66 -18.98 12.51
CA PRO A 376 -17.09 -19.08 12.20
C PRO A 376 -17.78 -17.73 11.96
N GLU A 377 -17.26 -16.67 12.58
CA GLU A 377 -17.79 -15.31 12.50
C GLU A 377 -16.62 -14.32 12.28
N PHE A 378 -15.92 -14.46 11.14
CA PHE A 378 -14.83 -13.56 10.83
C PHE A 378 -15.35 -12.14 10.62
N GLU A 379 -14.91 -11.21 11.46
CA GLU A 379 -15.16 -9.79 11.30
C GLU A 379 -13.94 -9.10 10.63
N ASP A 380 -14.15 -8.55 9.44
CA ASP A 380 -13.13 -7.75 8.78
C ASP A 380 -13.09 -6.36 9.43
N GLU A 381 -12.20 -6.18 10.42
CA GLU A 381 -12.03 -4.95 11.21
C GLU A 381 -11.81 -3.69 10.38
N ARG A 382 -11.36 -3.80 9.13
CA ARG A 382 -11.30 -2.64 8.23
C ARG A 382 -12.68 -2.06 7.90
N LYS A 383 -13.75 -2.83 8.20
CA LYS A 383 -15.15 -2.41 8.05
C LYS A 383 -15.81 -2.04 9.38
N THR A 384 -15.18 -2.33 10.52
CA THR A 384 -15.82 -2.16 11.83
C THR A 384 -15.57 -0.83 12.48
N VAL A 385 -14.43 -0.18 12.26
CA VAL A 385 -14.16 1.16 12.80
C VAL A 385 -13.63 2.11 11.73
N ILE A 386 -14.05 3.37 11.80
CA ILE A 386 -13.60 4.39 10.84
C ILE A 386 -12.12 4.71 11.07
N CYS A 387 -11.72 4.96 12.32
CA CYS A 387 -10.33 5.19 12.73
C CYS A 387 -10.19 5.11 14.25
N GLY A 388 -8.95 5.18 14.75
CA GLY A 388 -8.68 5.19 16.19
C GLY A 388 -9.21 6.41 16.94
N CYS A 389 -9.48 7.54 16.27
CA CYS A 389 -10.08 8.73 16.89
C CYS A 389 -11.57 8.55 17.14
N LEU A 390 -12.22 7.67 16.41
CA LEU A 390 -13.66 7.44 16.42
C LEU A 390 -13.90 5.92 16.31
N PRO A 391 -13.82 5.20 17.45
CA PRO A 391 -13.79 3.73 17.49
C PRO A 391 -15.18 3.11 17.35
N PHE A 392 -15.94 3.53 16.34
CA PHE A 392 -17.24 2.99 16.00
C PHE A 392 -17.26 2.45 14.58
N ALA A 393 -18.01 1.38 14.38
CA ALA A 393 -18.39 0.92 13.06
C ALA A 393 -19.28 1.96 12.37
N GLU A 394 -19.22 2.02 11.06
CA GLU A 394 -19.92 3.05 10.29
C GLU A 394 -21.44 3.00 10.46
N ASP A 395 -22.03 1.81 10.48
CA ASP A 395 -23.45 1.58 10.73
C ASP A 395 -23.88 2.07 12.11
N LYS A 396 -23.12 1.69 13.16
CA LYS A 396 -23.36 2.16 14.52
C LYS A 396 -23.23 3.67 14.64
N LEU A 397 -22.24 4.25 13.95
CA LEU A 397 -22.08 5.71 13.95
C LEU A 397 -23.25 6.41 13.26
N ARG A 398 -23.76 5.87 12.16
CA ARG A 398 -24.97 6.37 11.49
C ARG A 398 -26.19 6.34 12.41
N ASP A 399 -26.35 5.28 13.21
CA ASP A 399 -27.44 5.17 14.19
C ASP A 399 -27.27 6.18 15.33
N ILE A 400 -26.05 6.42 15.81
CA ILE A 400 -25.75 7.47 16.80
C ILE A 400 -26.12 8.85 16.23
N LEU A 401 -25.67 9.18 15.02
CA LEU A 401 -25.96 10.45 14.37
C LEU A 401 -27.47 10.69 14.26
N ARG A 402 -28.23 9.65 13.86
CA ARG A 402 -29.71 9.74 13.75
C ARG A 402 -30.38 9.87 15.10
N SER A 403 -30.04 9.02 16.06
CA SER A 403 -30.71 8.97 17.38
C SER A 403 -30.43 10.20 18.23
N GLN A 404 -29.22 10.75 18.13
CA GLN A 404 -28.78 11.92 18.88
C GLN A 404 -29.00 13.24 18.11
N GLN A 405 -29.51 13.17 16.88
CA GLN A 405 -29.77 14.34 16.01
C GLN A 405 -28.51 15.22 15.81
N LEU A 406 -27.31 14.61 15.79
CA LEU A 406 -26.05 15.34 15.61
C LEU A 406 -25.93 15.83 14.17
N ARG A 407 -25.54 17.10 14.03
CA ARG A 407 -25.52 17.80 12.74
C ARG A 407 -24.18 18.48 12.43
N SER A 408 -23.20 18.43 13.31
CA SER A 408 -21.86 18.97 13.05
C SER A 408 -20.77 17.91 13.25
N VAL A 409 -19.69 18.04 12.49
CA VAL A 409 -18.50 17.18 12.64
C VAL A 409 -17.88 17.39 14.03
N GLN A 410 -17.88 18.64 14.50
CA GLN A 410 -17.27 18.99 15.78
C GLN A 410 -18.02 18.35 16.96
N ASP A 411 -19.36 18.44 17.00
CA ASP A 411 -20.16 17.81 18.06
C ASP A 411 -19.94 16.29 18.14
N VAL A 412 -19.84 15.63 16.98
CA VAL A 412 -19.58 14.19 16.95
C VAL A 412 -18.21 13.86 17.52
N LEU A 413 -17.18 14.65 17.19
CA LEU A 413 -15.82 14.42 17.68
C LEU A 413 -15.66 14.74 19.17
N GLU A 414 -16.38 15.75 19.67
CA GLU A 414 -16.36 16.11 21.10
C GLU A 414 -17.07 15.09 21.97
N ILE A 415 -18.23 14.58 21.51
CA ILE A 415 -19.07 13.66 22.32
C ILE A 415 -18.55 12.21 22.22
N TYR A 416 -18.16 11.77 21.01
CA TYR A 416 -17.89 10.36 20.71
C TYR A 416 -16.48 10.07 20.23
N GLY A 417 -15.67 11.10 20.01
CA GLY A 417 -14.30 10.99 19.50
C GLY A 417 -13.27 11.54 20.48
N ASN A 418 -12.15 11.96 19.94
CA ASN A 418 -11.04 12.55 20.69
C ASN A 418 -11.06 14.10 20.71
N GLY A 419 -12.15 14.74 20.30
CA GLY A 419 -12.31 16.20 20.21
C GLY A 419 -11.65 16.84 18.99
N VAL A 420 -10.64 16.22 18.37
CA VAL A 420 -9.84 16.81 17.29
C VAL A 420 -10.10 16.11 15.95
N GLY A 421 -10.25 14.80 15.94
CA GLY A 421 -10.39 13.97 14.73
C GLY A 421 -9.08 13.83 13.94
N CYS A 422 -9.18 13.22 12.76
CA CYS A 422 -8.05 13.02 11.84
C CYS A 422 -8.52 13.08 10.38
N GLU A 423 -7.58 13.01 9.46
CA GLU A 423 -7.82 13.04 7.99
C GLU A 423 -8.64 11.84 7.46
N ILE A 424 -9.00 10.89 8.31
CA ILE A 424 -9.88 9.75 7.96
C ILE A 424 -11.29 10.01 8.43
N CYS A 425 -11.50 10.29 9.74
CA CYS A 425 -12.85 10.45 10.30
C CYS A 425 -13.53 11.75 9.89
N LYS A 426 -12.82 12.87 9.79
CA LYS A 426 -13.42 14.13 9.38
C LYS A 426 -14.11 14.06 8.01
N PRO A 427 -13.47 13.59 6.93
CA PRO A 427 -14.14 13.43 5.65
C PRO A 427 -15.28 12.41 5.67
N ALA A 428 -15.17 11.35 6.47
CA ALA A 428 -16.21 10.34 6.61
C ALA A 428 -17.45 10.92 7.31
N LEU A 429 -17.26 11.64 8.42
CA LEU A 429 -18.34 12.33 9.13
C LEU A 429 -19.02 13.39 8.27
N SER A 430 -18.23 14.23 7.60
CA SER A 430 -18.76 15.24 6.69
C SER A 430 -19.67 14.63 5.62
N TYR A 431 -19.25 13.49 5.05
CA TYR A 431 -20.05 12.72 4.11
C TYR A 431 -21.32 12.14 4.75
N MET A 432 -21.22 11.49 5.93
CA MET A 432 -22.35 10.88 6.61
C MET A 432 -23.43 11.91 6.99
N LEU A 433 -23.01 13.08 7.48
CA LEU A 433 -23.94 14.17 7.82
C LEU A 433 -24.67 14.69 6.58
N ASP A 434 -23.96 14.89 5.47
CA ASP A 434 -24.60 15.31 4.19
C ASP A 434 -25.63 14.30 3.71
N MET A 435 -25.34 13.01 3.87
CA MET A 435 -26.24 11.92 3.49
C MET A 435 -27.47 11.80 4.38
N LEU A 436 -27.26 11.84 5.71
CA LEU A 436 -28.34 11.63 6.68
C LEU A 436 -29.30 12.79 6.74
N TRP A 437 -28.79 14.00 6.61
CA TRP A 437 -29.57 15.21 6.77
C TRP A 437 -29.91 15.91 5.46
N CYS A 438 -29.59 15.31 4.32
CA CYS A 438 -29.83 15.86 2.99
C CYS A 438 -29.33 17.31 2.84
N GLY A 439 -28.15 17.59 3.37
CA GLY A 439 -27.53 18.91 3.41
C GLY A 439 -28.04 19.83 4.55
N ASP A 440 -28.99 19.39 5.39
CA ASP A 440 -29.47 20.12 6.57
C ASP A 440 -28.60 19.86 7.80
N HIS A 441 -27.33 20.24 7.71
CA HIS A 441 -26.30 20.11 8.75
C HIS A 441 -25.32 21.27 8.67
N ASP A 442 -24.53 21.45 9.71
CA ASP A 442 -23.47 22.44 9.75
C ASP A 442 -22.27 21.93 8.95
N GLU A 443 -22.14 22.47 7.73
CA GLU A 443 -21.07 22.02 6.83
C GLU A 443 -19.70 22.56 7.28
N ASP A 444 -18.81 21.64 7.66
CA ASP A 444 -17.41 21.94 7.90
C ASP A 444 -16.56 21.63 6.66
N ARG A 445 -16.26 22.68 5.87
CA ARG A 445 -15.40 22.55 4.69
C ARG A 445 -13.99 22.10 5.05
N SER A 446 -13.48 22.44 6.23
CA SER A 446 -12.16 22.02 6.69
C SER A 446 -12.06 20.52 6.92
N ALA A 447 -13.19 19.88 7.21
CA ALA A 447 -13.26 18.44 7.39
C ALA A 447 -13.18 17.63 6.09
N ARG A 448 -13.36 18.25 4.93
CA ARG A 448 -13.30 17.56 3.63
C ARG A 448 -11.86 17.38 3.14
N PHE A 449 -11.63 16.48 2.19
CA PHE A 449 -10.34 16.38 1.50
C PHE A 449 -10.01 17.69 0.80
N ILE A 450 -8.71 17.99 0.66
CA ILE A 450 -8.25 19.24 0.04
C ILE A 450 -8.80 19.42 -1.38
N ASN A 451 -8.89 18.35 -2.18
CA ASN A 451 -9.46 18.42 -3.52
C ASN A 451 -10.96 18.78 -3.51
N ASP A 452 -11.69 18.34 -2.49
CA ASP A 452 -13.12 18.68 -2.30
C ASP A 452 -13.28 20.12 -1.85
N ARG A 453 -12.36 20.65 -1.04
CA ARG A 453 -12.37 22.04 -0.55
C ARG A 453 -12.09 23.07 -1.62
N VAL A 454 -11.11 22.77 -2.49
CA VAL A 454 -10.62 23.72 -3.52
C VAL A 454 -11.14 23.40 -4.93
N HIS A 455 -11.92 22.32 -5.08
CA HIS A 455 -12.46 21.84 -6.37
C HIS A 455 -11.45 21.69 -7.50
N ALA A 456 -10.21 21.35 -7.12
CA ALA A 456 -9.09 21.13 -7.99
C ALA A 456 -8.26 19.95 -7.47
N ASN A 457 -7.49 19.31 -8.35
CA ASN A 457 -6.67 18.17 -7.96
C ASN A 457 -5.24 18.60 -7.64
N ILE A 458 -4.76 18.25 -6.46
CA ILE A 458 -3.36 18.42 -6.09
C ILE A 458 -2.46 17.52 -6.94
N GLN A 459 -1.40 18.08 -7.50
CA GLN A 459 -0.40 17.42 -8.33
C GLN A 459 0.89 17.12 -7.55
N LYS A 460 1.77 16.30 -8.11
CA LYS A 460 3.01 15.84 -7.47
C LYS A 460 3.93 17.00 -7.02
N ASP A 461 3.95 18.07 -7.78
CA ASP A 461 4.76 19.27 -7.54
C ASP A 461 4.09 20.30 -6.61
N GLY A 462 2.95 19.96 -6.00
CA GLY A 462 2.18 20.86 -5.14
C GLY A 462 1.31 21.85 -5.90
N THR A 463 1.34 21.89 -7.23
CA THR A 463 0.38 22.63 -8.04
C THR A 463 -0.96 21.91 -8.13
N PHE A 464 -1.92 22.50 -8.81
CA PHE A 464 -3.28 21.97 -8.97
C PHE A 464 -3.69 21.90 -10.43
N SER A 465 -4.56 20.92 -10.73
CA SER A 465 -5.27 20.90 -12.01
C SER A 465 -6.71 21.36 -11.83
N VAL A 466 -7.18 22.18 -12.76
CA VAL A 466 -8.54 22.72 -12.81
C VAL A 466 -9.29 22.14 -14.01
N ILE A 467 -10.46 21.60 -13.78
CA ILE A 467 -11.30 21.00 -14.81
C ILE A 467 -12.65 21.69 -14.79
N PRO A 468 -12.91 22.62 -15.72
CA PRO A 468 -14.24 23.21 -15.89
C PRO A 468 -15.26 22.16 -16.31
N ARG A 469 -16.52 22.36 -15.94
CA ARG A 469 -17.60 21.43 -16.28
C ARG A 469 -18.08 21.65 -17.71
N ILE A 470 -17.97 20.58 -18.49
CA ILE A 470 -18.45 20.48 -19.87
C ILE A 470 -19.49 19.36 -19.90
N ARG A 471 -20.77 19.71 -19.71
CA ARG A 471 -21.84 18.72 -19.53
C ARG A 471 -22.02 17.85 -20.76
N GLY A 472 -22.00 16.54 -20.55
CA GLY A 472 -22.12 15.58 -21.64
C GLY A 472 -20.98 15.65 -22.68
N GLY A 473 -19.91 16.36 -22.39
CA GLY A 473 -18.85 16.64 -23.38
C GLY A 473 -19.24 17.69 -24.43
N VAL A 474 -20.35 18.40 -24.26
CA VAL A 474 -20.85 19.44 -25.15
C VAL A 474 -20.38 20.81 -24.67
N THR A 475 -19.69 21.56 -25.51
CA THR A 475 -19.17 22.89 -25.22
C THR A 475 -19.43 23.86 -26.38
N SER A 476 -19.21 25.14 -26.13
CA SER A 476 -19.35 26.20 -27.13
C SER A 476 -18.00 26.80 -27.51
N ALA A 477 -17.97 27.50 -28.65
CA ALA A 477 -16.79 28.23 -29.07
C ALA A 477 -16.38 29.30 -28.04
N ASP A 478 -17.33 29.92 -27.34
CA ASP A 478 -17.05 30.94 -26.33
C ASP A 478 -16.49 30.35 -25.04
N GLU A 479 -16.95 29.18 -24.62
CA GLU A 479 -16.35 28.44 -23.49
C GLU A 479 -14.91 28.00 -23.81
N LEU A 480 -14.67 27.53 -25.05
CA LEU A 480 -13.31 27.15 -25.48
C LEU A 480 -12.37 28.36 -25.51
N ARG A 481 -12.82 29.52 -25.99
CA ARG A 481 -12.00 30.75 -25.97
C ARG A 481 -11.69 31.14 -24.52
N ARG A 482 -12.68 31.12 -23.63
CA ARG A 482 -12.49 31.46 -22.22
C ARG A 482 -11.49 30.53 -21.51
N ILE A 483 -11.54 29.26 -21.82
CA ILE A 483 -10.55 28.29 -21.31
C ILE A 483 -9.15 28.64 -21.82
N ALA A 484 -9.00 29.01 -23.11
CA ALA A 484 -7.74 29.40 -23.68
C ALA A 484 -7.22 30.72 -23.07
N ASP A 485 -8.07 31.74 -22.94
CA ASP A 485 -7.72 33.02 -22.31
C ASP A 485 -7.22 32.86 -20.87
N VAL A 486 -7.86 31.98 -20.11
CA VAL A 486 -7.44 31.65 -18.74
C VAL A 486 -6.13 30.89 -18.73
N ALA A 487 -5.92 29.96 -19.66
CA ALA A 487 -4.66 29.24 -19.76
C ALA A 487 -3.48 30.19 -20.04
N ASP A 488 -3.68 31.15 -20.93
CA ASP A 488 -2.67 32.17 -21.27
C ASP A 488 -2.43 33.13 -20.09
N LYS A 489 -3.50 33.63 -19.45
CA LYS A 489 -3.41 34.58 -18.33
C LYS A 489 -2.63 34.04 -17.14
N TYR A 490 -2.82 32.76 -16.82
CA TYR A 490 -2.17 32.12 -15.66
C TYR A 490 -0.92 31.30 -16.05
N ASN A 491 -0.45 31.42 -17.30
CA ASN A 491 0.70 30.69 -17.83
C ASN A 491 0.59 29.17 -17.52
N VAL A 492 -0.57 28.57 -17.82
CA VAL A 492 -0.83 27.16 -17.56
C VAL A 492 0.12 26.29 -18.39
N PRO A 493 1.00 25.49 -17.75
CA PRO A 493 2.04 24.74 -18.48
C PRO A 493 1.49 23.72 -19.46
N MET A 494 0.29 23.18 -19.19
CA MET A 494 -0.31 22.18 -20.06
C MET A 494 -1.84 22.23 -20.00
N VAL A 495 -2.46 22.31 -21.17
CA VAL A 495 -3.91 22.08 -21.34
C VAL A 495 -4.10 20.72 -22.00
N LYS A 496 -4.86 19.82 -21.37
CA LYS A 496 -5.00 18.43 -21.82
C LYS A 496 -6.45 18.04 -22.03
N ILE A 497 -6.78 17.49 -23.19
CA ILE A 497 -8.05 16.80 -23.44
C ILE A 497 -7.93 15.39 -22.85
N THR A 498 -8.81 15.03 -21.92
CA THR A 498 -8.80 13.74 -21.25
C THR A 498 -9.73 12.72 -21.93
N GLY A 499 -9.50 11.43 -21.70
CA GLY A 499 -10.35 10.35 -22.22
C GLY A 499 -11.80 10.35 -21.71
N SER A 500 -12.13 11.26 -20.79
CA SER A 500 -13.49 11.43 -20.24
C SER A 500 -14.17 12.70 -20.80
N GLN A 501 -13.81 13.15 -21.99
CA GLN A 501 -14.37 14.34 -22.65
C GLN A 501 -14.25 15.61 -21.79
N ARG A 502 -13.08 15.82 -21.17
CA ARG A 502 -12.79 16.97 -20.29
C ARG A 502 -11.56 17.70 -20.79
N ILE A 503 -11.51 18.99 -20.52
CA ILE A 503 -10.32 19.81 -20.66
C ILE A 503 -9.74 20.02 -19.25
N ASP A 504 -8.46 19.72 -19.08
CA ASP A 504 -7.72 19.79 -17.83
C ASP A 504 -6.62 20.85 -17.94
N LEU A 505 -6.66 21.84 -17.06
CA LEU A 505 -5.67 22.92 -16.92
C LEU A 505 -4.69 22.52 -15.84
N LEU A 506 -3.49 22.10 -16.20
CA LEU A 506 -2.48 21.51 -15.32
C LEU A 506 -1.43 22.55 -14.90
N GLY A 507 -0.97 22.49 -13.64
CA GLY A 507 0.12 23.32 -13.13
C GLY A 507 -0.29 24.65 -12.50
N ILE A 508 -1.55 24.81 -12.09
CA ILE A 508 -2.07 26.02 -11.46
C ILE A 508 -1.61 26.11 -10.00
N LYS A 509 -1.15 27.27 -9.57
CA LYS A 509 -0.77 27.50 -8.18
C LYS A 509 -2.02 27.56 -7.28
N LYS A 510 -1.93 27.03 -6.07
CA LYS A 510 -3.05 27.00 -5.13
C LYS A 510 -3.65 28.36 -4.87
N ALA A 511 -2.82 29.39 -4.73
CA ALA A 511 -3.27 30.76 -4.47
C ALA A 511 -4.07 31.36 -5.65
N ASP A 512 -3.84 30.90 -6.86
CA ASP A 512 -4.50 31.42 -8.06
C ASP A 512 -5.88 30.77 -8.29
N LEU A 513 -6.20 29.67 -7.60
CA LEU A 513 -7.44 28.92 -7.82
C LEU A 513 -8.71 29.77 -7.76
N PRO A 514 -8.93 30.65 -6.76
CA PRO A 514 -10.12 31.50 -6.74
C PRO A 514 -10.24 32.36 -7.98
N SER A 515 -9.16 33.01 -8.41
CA SER A 515 -9.13 33.87 -9.57
C SER A 515 -9.31 33.11 -10.88
N VAL A 516 -8.70 31.94 -11.01
CA VAL A 516 -8.87 31.03 -12.15
C VAL A 516 -10.32 30.63 -12.31
N TRP A 517 -10.99 30.24 -11.23
CA TRP A 517 -12.39 29.91 -11.25
C TRP A 517 -13.27 31.12 -11.60
N ALA A 518 -12.92 32.31 -11.08
CA ALA A 518 -13.64 33.54 -11.39
C ALA A 518 -13.58 33.87 -12.88
N ASP A 519 -12.39 33.79 -13.49
CA ASP A 519 -12.19 34.11 -14.90
C ASP A 519 -12.81 33.04 -15.83
N LEU A 520 -12.78 31.76 -15.44
CA LEU A 520 -13.45 30.71 -16.18
C LEU A 520 -14.98 30.96 -16.24
N GLY A 521 -15.60 31.40 -15.14
CA GLY A 521 -17.05 31.57 -15.06
C GLY A 521 -17.84 30.30 -15.44
N MET A 522 -17.22 29.14 -15.29
CA MET A 522 -17.78 27.81 -15.60
C MET A 522 -17.84 26.99 -14.31
N PRO A 523 -18.85 26.14 -14.06
CA PRO A 523 -18.91 25.29 -12.90
C PRO A 523 -17.73 24.32 -12.80
N SER A 524 -17.37 23.90 -11.57
CA SER A 524 -16.35 22.88 -11.38
C SER A 524 -16.80 21.52 -11.92
N GLY A 525 -15.93 20.84 -12.63
CA GLY A 525 -16.13 19.46 -13.10
C GLY A 525 -16.02 18.42 -11.99
N GLN A 526 -15.65 18.81 -10.77
CA GLN A 526 -15.49 17.94 -9.58
C GLN A 526 -14.67 16.68 -9.88
N ALA A 527 -13.64 16.80 -10.71
CA ALA A 527 -12.93 15.67 -11.32
C ALA A 527 -12.06 15.03 -10.30
N TYR A 528 -11.73 15.04 -9.28
CA TYR A 528 -10.86 14.33 -8.33
C TYR A 528 -11.44 14.28 -6.91
N THR A 529 -12.75 14.58 -6.80
CA THR A 529 -13.49 14.63 -5.55
C THR A 529 -14.25 13.32 -5.27
N LYS A 530 -14.82 13.18 -4.10
CA LYS A 530 -15.78 12.13 -3.73
C LYS A 530 -17.18 12.59 -4.13
N GLY A 531 -17.42 12.67 -5.43
CA GLY A 531 -18.65 13.22 -5.99
C GLY A 531 -18.91 12.72 -7.40
N VAL A 532 -19.87 13.35 -8.03
CA VAL A 532 -20.33 13.02 -9.38
C VAL A 532 -19.40 13.61 -10.42
N ARG A 533 -18.85 12.74 -11.26
CA ARG A 533 -18.04 13.11 -12.42
C ARG A 533 -18.93 13.56 -13.57
N MET A 534 -18.36 14.30 -14.53
CA MET A 534 -19.02 14.62 -15.77
C MET A 534 -19.47 13.36 -16.51
N VAL A 535 -20.65 13.40 -17.13
CA VAL A 535 -21.21 12.31 -17.91
C VAL A 535 -20.51 12.25 -19.29
N LYS A 536 -20.14 11.06 -19.71
CA LYS A 536 -19.59 10.83 -21.05
C LYS A 536 -20.73 10.47 -22.00
N THR A 537 -20.86 11.16 -23.14
CA THR A 537 -21.90 10.88 -24.12
C THR A 537 -21.31 10.51 -25.49
N CYS A 538 -22.09 9.85 -26.31
CA CYS A 538 -21.88 9.81 -27.75
C CYS A 538 -22.79 10.85 -28.44
N VAL A 539 -22.64 11.03 -29.74
CA VAL A 539 -23.35 12.08 -30.50
C VAL A 539 -24.83 11.80 -30.75
N GLY A 540 -25.36 10.66 -30.29
CA GLY A 540 -26.77 10.33 -30.34
C GLY A 540 -27.43 10.31 -31.73
N THR A 541 -28.74 10.47 -31.73
CA THR A 541 -29.55 10.46 -32.96
C THR A 541 -29.29 11.66 -33.86
N ASP A 542 -28.82 12.78 -33.32
CA ASP A 542 -28.67 14.02 -34.11
C ASP A 542 -27.61 13.89 -35.19
N PHE A 543 -26.52 13.18 -34.91
CA PHE A 543 -25.35 13.07 -35.78
C PHE A 543 -24.94 11.64 -36.11
N CYS A 544 -25.54 10.63 -35.49
CA CYS A 544 -25.16 9.23 -35.72
C CYS A 544 -26.28 8.44 -36.39
N ARG A 545 -26.00 7.92 -37.60
CA ARG A 545 -26.96 7.09 -38.36
C ARG A 545 -27.39 5.79 -37.64
N PHE A 546 -26.68 5.38 -36.59
CA PHE A 546 -26.96 4.17 -35.81
C PHE A 546 -27.60 4.50 -34.46
N GLY A 547 -27.77 5.77 -34.14
CA GLY A 547 -28.41 6.21 -32.90
C GLY A 547 -29.88 5.77 -32.89
N THR A 548 -30.31 5.11 -31.81
CA THR A 548 -31.71 4.78 -31.56
C THR A 548 -32.32 5.74 -30.55
N GLN A 549 -31.48 6.38 -29.72
CA GLN A 549 -31.91 7.33 -28.68
C GLN A 549 -30.98 8.57 -28.68
N ASP A 550 -31.53 9.72 -28.23
CA ASP A 550 -30.77 10.95 -28.03
C ASP A 550 -29.93 10.88 -26.73
N SER A 551 -28.73 10.35 -26.86
CA SER A 551 -27.79 10.21 -25.74
C SER A 551 -27.15 11.53 -25.30
N THR A 552 -27.08 12.52 -26.16
CA THR A 552 -26.50 13.82 -25.85
C THR A 552 -27.38 14.56 -24.86
N THR A 553 -28.65 14.76 -25.18
CA THR A 553 -29.63 15.40 -24.29
C THR A 553 -29.81 14.60 -23.00
N ALA A 554 -29.96 13.27 -23.10
CA ALA A 554 -30.11 12.39 -21.93
C ALA A 554 -28.87 12.49 -20.98
N GLY A 555 -27.67 12.53 -21.51
CA GLY A 555 -26.47 12.64 -20.70
C GLY A 555 -26.26 14.02 -20.08
N VAL A 556 -26.58 15.10 -20.79
CA VAL A 556 -26.56 16.47 -20.27
C VAL A 556 -27.55 16.61 -19.12
N GLU A 557 -28.77 16.11 -19.31
CA GLU A 557 -29.81 16.16 -18.28
C GLU A 557 -29.46 15.27 -17.07
N MET A 558 -28.94 14.08 -17.31
CA MET A 558 -28.42 13.22 -16.26
C MET A 558 -27.36 13.96 -15.43
N GLU A 559 -26.43 14.66 -16.07
CA GLU A 559 -25.41 15.41 -15.36
C GLU A 559 -26.00 16.53 -14.51
N ARG A 560 -26.97 17.29 -15.03
CA ARG A 560 -27.67 18.36 -14.30
C ARG A 560 -28.36 17.88 -13.04
N ARG A 561 -28.95 16.68 -13.06
CA ARG A 561 -29.66 16.09 -11.90
C ARG A 561 -28.68 15.71 -10.79
N PHE A 562 -27.47 15.27 -11.12
CA PHE A 562 -26.53 14.73 -10.15
C PHE A 562 -25.35 15.64 -9.81
N GLU A 563 -25.01 16.63 -10.62
CA GLU A 563 -23.87 17.51 -10.38
C GLU A 563 -23.91 18.17 -9.00
N GLN A 564 -22.74 18.41 -8.39
CA GLN A 564 -22.54 19.02 -7.08
C GLN A 564 -22.92 18.13 -5.88
N LEU A 565 -23.48 16.95 -6.10
CA LEU A 565 -23.79 16.00 -5.03
C LEU A 565 -22.55 15.19 -4.63
N PHE A 566 -22.37 15.01 -3.33
CA PHE A 566 -21.34 14.14 -2.77
C PHE A 566 -21.81 12.69 -2.72
N THR A 567 -20.84 11.78 -2.80
CA THR A 567 -21.08 10.34 -2.83
C THR A 567 -20.04 9.62 -1.99
N PRO A 568 -20.27 8.37 -1.53
CA PRO A 568 -19.31 7.59 -0.76
C PRO A 568 -17.95 7.51 -1.44
N HIS A 569 -17.97 7.34 -2.75
CA HIS A 569 -16.80 7.37 -3.64
C HIS A 569 -17.20 8.08 -4.93
N LYS A 570 -16.22 8.34 -5.82
CA LYS A 570 -16.48 8.92 -7.14
C LYS A 570 -17.49 8.10 -7.95
N VAL A 571 -18.45 8.75 -8.58
CA VAL A 571 -19.43 8.15 -9.49
C VAL A 571 -19.15 8.63 -10.91
N LYS A 572 -18.94 7.70 -11.84
CA LYS A 572 -18.75 7.96 -13.28
C LYS A 572 -19.99 7.50 -14.03
N MET A 573 -20.47 8.32 -14.94
CA MET A 573 -21.68 8.05 -15.71
C MET A 573 -21.42 8.11 -17.20
N GLY A 574 -22.30 7.49 -17.98
CA GLY A 574 -22.22 7.54 -19.43
C GLY A 574 -23.57 7.27 -20.09
N ALA A 575 -23.86 7.94 -21.19
CA ALA A 575 -25.05 7.73 -22.00
C ALA A 575 -24.64 7.44 -23.46
N VAL A 576 -25.18 6.37 -24.03
CA VAL A 576 -24.93 5.98 -25.43
C VAL A 576 -26.24 5.77 -26.16
N GLY A 577 -26.35 6.29 -27.36
CA GLY A 577 -27.57 6.25 -28.18
C GLY A 577 -27.86 4.88 -28.81
N CYS A 578 -27.00 3.89 -28.68
CA CYS A 578 -27.24 2.54 -29.21
C CYS A 578 -26.30 1.50 -28.56
N PRO A 579 -26.54 0.17 -28.74
CA PRO A 579 -25.72 -0.89 -28.12
C PRO A 579 -24.25 -0.95 -28.53
N ARG A 580 -23.79 -0.14 -29.49
CA ARG A 580 -22.35 -0.03 -29.88
C ARG A 580 -21.47 0.54 -28.76
N ASN A 581 -22.08 1.17 -27.77
CA ASN A 581 -21.43 1.56 -26.51
C ASN A 581 -20.24 2.52 -26.66
N CYS A 582 -20.27 3.45 -27.59
CA CYS A 582 -19.15 4.37 -27.92
C CYS A 582 -18.66 5.23 -26.74
N ALA A 583 -19.51 5.57 -25.76
CA ALA A 583 -19.14 6.28 -24.55
C ALA A 583 -18.94 5.33 -23.34
N GLU A 584 -18.82 4.02 -23.58
CA GLU A 584 -18.45 3.00 -22.58
C GLU A 584 -19.43 2.92 -21.38
N ALA A 585 -20.73 3.11 -21.63
CA ALA A 585 -21.76 3.09 -20.58
C ALA A 585 -21.78 1.78 -19.79
N THR A 586 -21.45 0.66 -20.43
CA THR A 586 -21.41 -0.68 -19.79
C THR A 586 -20.34 -0.88 -18.75
N VAL A 587 -19.37 0.04 -18.61
CA VAL A 587 -18.29 0.01 -17.60
C VAL A 587 -18.29 1.29 -16.75
N LYS A 588 -19.44 1.92 -16.62
CA LYS A 588 -19.64 3.09 -15.75
C LYS A 588 -20.39 2.69 -14.48
N ASP A 589 -20.27 3.53 -13.48
CA ASP A 589 -21.02 3.39 -12.22
C ASP A 589 -22.54 3.40 -12.46
N ILE A 590 -22.99 4.28 -13.40
CA ILE A 590 -24.36 4.31 -13.95
C ILE A 590 -24.24 4.53 -15.46
N GLY A 591 -24.93 3.73 -16.25
CA GLY A 591 -24.92 3.80 -17.71
C GLY A 591 -26.31 3.79 -18.31
N LEU A 592 -26.54 4.63 -19.32
CA LEU A 592 -27.74 4.60 -20.17
C LEU A 592 -27.36 4.07 -21.54
N ILE A 593 -28.04 3.05 -22.00
CA ILE A 593 -27.80 2.42 -23.30
C ILE A 593 -29.08 2.48 -24.10
N GLY A 594 -29.09 3.26 -25.18
CA GLY A 594 -30.21 3.33 -26.10
C GLY A 594 -30.44 1.98 -26.79
N VAL A 595 -31.67 1.54 -26.80
CA VAL A 595 -32.15 0.34 -27.51
C VAL A 595 -33.37 0.73 -28.37
N GLU A 596 -33.79 -0.18 -29.23
CA GLU A 596 -35.03 0.03 -29.96
C GLU A 596 -36.20 0.11 -28.98
N GLY A 597 -36.97 1.22 -29.05
CA GLY A 597 -38.08 1.46 -28.17
C GLY A 597 -37.78 1.99 -26.78
N GLY A 598 -36.51 2.35 -26.44
CA GLY A 598 -36.22 2.91 -25.13
C GLY A 598 -34.76 2.81 -24.63
N TRP A 599 -34.61 2.59 -23.35
CA TRP A 599 -33.31 2.60 -22.67
C TRP A 599 -33.07 1.39 -21.76
N GLN A 600 -31.88 0.86 -21.78
CA GLN A 600 -31.37 0.02 -20.71
C GLN A 600 -30.58 0.89 -19.72
N VAL A 601 -30.95 0.81 -18.45
CA VAL A 601 -30.22 1.43 -17.33
C VAL A 601 -29.35 0.35 -16.69
N VAL A 602 -28.03 0.58 -16.66
CA VAL A 602 -27.05 -0.37 -16.11
C VAL A 602 -26.26 0.27 -14.97
N VAL A 603 -25.90 -0.51 -13.95
CA VAL A 603 -25.26 0.00 -12.73
C VAL A 603 -24.10 -0.89 -12.25
N GLY A 604 -23.18 -0.33 -11.48
CA GLY A 604 -22.09 -1.07 -10.86
C GLY A 604 -20.98 -1.50 -11.83
N GLY A 605 -20.76 -0.76 -12.92
CA GLY A 605 -19.64 -0.99 -13.83
C GLY A 605 -18.34 -0.38 -13.34
N ALA A 606 -17.21 -0.92 -13.81
CA ALA A 606 -15.88 -0.42 -13.52
C ALA A 606 -14.95 -0.54 -14.72
N ALA A 607 -14.12 0.49 -14.94
CA ALA A 607 -12.99 0.46 -15.86
C ALA A 607 -11.80 1.15 -15.18
N GLY A 608 -10.95 0.39 -14.53
CA GLY A 608 -9.81 0.86 -13.77
C GLY A 608 -8.87 -0.30 -13.45
N LYS A 609 -8.41 -0.40 -12.21
CA LYS A 609 -7.61 -1.53 -11.73
C LYS A 609 -8.34 -2.87 -11.93
N SER A 610 -9.67 -2.86 -11.75
CA SER A 610 -10.55 -3.96 -12.07
C SER A 610 -11.50 -3.53 -13.18
N VAL A 611 -11.79 -4.41 -14.12
CA VAL A 611 -12.79 -4.20 -15.19
C VAL A 611 -14.00 -5.06 -14.88
N ARG A 612 -15.17 -4.41 -14.75
CA ARG A 612 -16.43 -5.07 -14.49
C ARG A 612 -17.50 -4.52 -15.40
N LYS A 613 -18.24 -5.39 -16.08
CA LYS A 613 -19.42 -5.03 -16.82
C LYS A 613 -20.55 -4.68 -15.82
N ALA A 614 -21.23 -3.57 -16.05
CA ALA A 614 -22.37 -3.14 -15.25
C ALA A 614 -23.56 -4.13 -15.38
N ASP A 615 -24.29 -4.32 -14.29
CA ASP A 615 -25.52 -5.11 -14.26
C ASP A 615 -26.69 -4.31 -14.80
N LEU A 616 -27.61 -4.96 -15.50
CA LEU A 616 -28.86 -4.34 -15.93
C LEU A 616 -29.72 -4.03 -14.70
N LEU A 617 -30.06 -2.77 -14.47
CA LEU A 617 -31.00 -2.36 -13.43
C LEU A 617 -32.45 -2.52 -13.91
N THR A 618 -32.76 -1.93 -15.06
CA THR A 618 -34.07 -2.01 -15.69
C THR A 618 -34.01 -1.62 -17.17
N THR A 619 -35.10 -1.93 -17.91
CA THR A 619 -35.34 -1.44 -19.27
C THR A 619 -36.61 -0.62 -19.25
N VAL A 620 -36.59 0.56 -19.86
CA VAL A 620 -37.70 1.54 -19.83
C VAL A 620 -37.90 2.20 -21.22
N GLU A 621 -39.07 2.74 -21.46
CA GLU A 621 -39.43 3.27 -22.77
C GLU A 621 -38.95 4.72 -23.00
N THR A 622 -38.95 5.54 -21.93
CA THR A 622 -38.65 6.97 -22.06
C THR A 622 -37.36 7.39 -21.38
N THR A 623 -36.79 8.48 -21.85
CA THR A 623 -35.61 9.10 -21.22
C THR A 623 -35.89 9.52 -19.78
N GLU A 624 -37.10 10.04 -19.50
CA GLU A 624 -37.47 10.44 -18.13
C GLU A 624 -37.47 9.26 -17.17
N GLN A 625 -38.05 8.13 -17.56
CA GLN A 625 -38.00 6.90 -16.77
C GLN A 625 -36.57 6.36 -16.55
N ALA A 626 -35.67 6.52 -17.55
CA ALA A 626 -34.30 6.11 -17.41
C ALA A 626 -33.54 7.01 -16.43
N LEU A 627 -33.79 8.29 -16.44
CA LEU A 627 -33.24 9.25 -15.50
C LEU A 627 -33.78 9.01 -14.08
N GLU A 628 -35.08 8.79 -13.90
CA GLU A 628 -35.67 8.42 -12.60
C GLU A 628 -35.08 7.13 -12.04
N ALA A 629 -34.96 6.10 -12.85
CA ALA A 629 -34.31 4.85 -12.43
C ALA A 629 -32.86 5.07 -11.96
N SER A 630 -32.12 5.95 -12.64
CA SER A 630 -30.77 6.36 -12.26
C SER A 630 -30.75 7.13 -10.93
N GLU A 631 -31.72 8.02 -10.70
CA GLU A 631 -31.89 8.78 -9.46
C GLU A 631 -32.20 7.87 -8.26
N LEU A 632 -33.08 6.89 -8.44
CA LEU A 632 -33.40 5.88 -7.42
C LEU A 632 -32.18 5.07 -7.01
N PHE A 633 -31.43 4.54 -7.98
CA PHE A 633 -30.19 3.83 -7.69
C PHE A 633 -29.16 4.72 -7.03
N PHE A 634 -28.95 5.92 -7.53
CA PHE A 634 -27.95 6.85 -7.03
C PHE A 634 -28.21 7.23 -5.56
N GLN A 635 -29.45 7.57 -5.22
CA GLN A 635 -29.80 7.91 -3.85
C GLN A 635 -29.72 6.70 -2.91
N TYR A 636 -30.18 5.53 -3.37
CA TYR A 636 -30.07 4.30 -2.60
C TYR A 636 -28.59 3.94 -2.32
N TYR A 637 -27.71 4.08 -3.32
CA TYR A 637 -26.26 3.92 -3.16
C TYR A 637 -25.70 4.93 -2.15
N ARG A 638 -26.04 6.22 -2.26
CA ARG A 638 -25.61 7.24 -1.30
C ARG A 638 -25.94 6.87 0.14
N GLU A 639 -27.12 6.35 0.40
CA GLU A 639 -27.63 6.07 1.74
C GLU A 639 -27.14 4.76 2.35
N ASN A 640 -26.79 3.76 1.53
CA ASN A 640 -26.53 2.39 1.97
C ASN A 640 -25.12 1.87 1.67
N ALA A 641 -24.31 2.61 0.93
CA ALA A 641 -22.94 2.26 0.72
C ALA A 641 -22.06 2.66 1.93
N ASN A 642 -21.00 1.89 2.18
CA ASN A 642 -20.00 2.27 3.14
C ASN A 642 -19.14 3.44 2.60
N TYR A 643 -18.58 4.25 3.47
CA TYR A 643 -17.67 5.30 3.05
C TYR A 643 -16.48 4.72 2.29
N LEU A 644 -16.15 5.29 1.12
CA LEU A 644 -15.18 4.82 0.14
C LEU A 644 -15.55 3.54 -0.61
N GLU A 645 -16.75 3.00 -0.46
CA GLU A 645 -17.23 1.87 -1.26
C GLU A 645 -17.64 2.36 -2.67
N ARG A 646 -17.16 1.67 -3.71
CA ARG A 646 -17.55 1.93 -5.10
C ARG A 646 -18.90 1.31 -5.42
N THR A 647 -19.57 1.82 -6.43
CA THR A 647 -20.86 1.26 -6.88
C THR A 647 -20.79 -0.21 -7.29
N TYR A 648 -19.65 -0.64 -7.85
CA TYR A 648 -19.48 -2.05 -8.23
C TYR A 648 -19.30 -2.96 -7.00
N ASP A 649 -18.54 -2.54 -5.98
CA ASP A 649 -18.42 -3.26 -4.71
C ASP A 649 -19.77 -3.31 -3.98
N PHE A 650 -20.52 -2.21 -4.01
CA PHE A 650 -21.86 -2.09 -3.42
C PHE A 650 -22.86 -3.05 -4.07
N VAL A 651 -22.92 -3.07 -5.41
CA VAL A 651 -23.82 -3.97 -6.15
C VAL A 651 -23.42 -5.43 -5.96
N GLU A 652 -22.12 -5.72 -5.90
CA GLU A 652 -21.62 -7.07 -5.64
C GLU A 652 -21.95 -7.54 -4.22
N ARG A 653 -21.76 -6.67 -3.22
CA ARG A 653 -22.09 -6.96 -1.81
C ARG A 653 -23.57 -7.22 -1.55
N LEU A 654 -24.47 -6.45 -2.18
CA LEU A 654 -25.90 -6.57 -1.95
C LEU A 654 -26.58 -7.55 -2.90
N GLY A 655 -26.02 -7.77 -4.08
CA GLY A 655 -26.65 -8.46 -5.20
C GLY A 655 -27.62 -7.57 -5.98
N ILE A 656 -27.62 -7.66 -7.32
CA ILE A 656 -28.44 -6.79 -8.20
C ILE A 656 -29.94 -6.95 -7.94
N GLU A 657 -30.39 -8.15 -7.58
CA GLU A 657 -31.83 -8.39 -7.33
C GLU A 657 -32.34 -7.61 -6.10
N LYS A 658 -31.51 -7.52 -5.04
CA LYS A 658 -31.84 -6.70 -3.88
C LYS A 658 -31.86 -5.21 -4.26
N VAL A 659 -30.85 -4.77 -5.02
CA VAL A 659 -30.79 -3.37 -5.51
C VAL A 659 -32.04 -3.02 -6.32
N ARG A 660 -32.47 -3.89 -7.24
CA ARG A 660 -33.71 -3.70 -8.02
C ARG A 660 -34.94 -3.60 -7.13
N LYS A 661 -35.06 -4.51 -6.16
CA LYS A 661 -36.19 -4.56 -5.23
C LYS A 661 -36.33 -3.31 -4.37
N GLU A 662 -35.19 -2.77 -3.94
CA GLU A 662 -35.16 -1.58 -3.06
C GLU A 662 -35.17 -0.25 -3.84
N THR A 663 -35.07 -0.30 -5.18
CA THR A 663 -35.04 0.89 -6.05
C THR A 663 -36.20 0.85 -7.04
N VAL A 664 -35.95 0.40 -8.27
CA VAL A 664 -36.90 0.48 -9.39
C VAL A 664 -38.17 -0.36 -9.20
N TYR A 665 -38.13 -1.43 -8.44
CA TYR A 665 -39.25 -2.31 -8.11
C TYR A 665 -39.75 -2.13 -6.66
N ALA A 666 -39.26 -1.12 -5.95
CA ALA A 666 -39.78 -0.79 -4.62
C ALA A 666 -41.19 -0.24 -4.68
N ALA A 667 -41.91 -0.30 -3.54
CA ALA A 667 -43.22 0.32 -3.40
C ALA A 667 -43.13 1.82 -3.74
N GLU A 668 -44.21 2.36 -4.30
CA GLU A 668 -44.26 3.76 -4.74
C GLU A 668 -43.88 4.75 -3.64
N ALA A 669 -44.33 4.53 -2.41
CA ALA A 669 -43.95 5.36 -1.26
C ALA A 669 -42.42 5.35 -0.98
N THR A 670 -41.76 4.21 -1.16
CA THR A 670 -40.28 4.08 -0.99
C THR A 670 -39.54 4.83 -2.09
N ARG A 671 -39.96 4.67 -3.34
CA ARG A 671 -39.39 5.40 -4.49
C ARG A 671 -39.57 6.91 -4.33
N ALA A 672 -40.78 7.35 -3.99
CA ALA A 672 -41.09 8.77 -3.75
C ALA A 672 -40.22 9.35 -2.62
N ALA A 673 -39.99 8.60 -1.55
CA ALA A 673 -39.16 9.03 -0.44
C ALA A 673 -37.67 9.16 -0.83
N LEU A 674 -37.12 8.24 -1.66
CA LEU A 674 -35.76 8.34 -2.20
C LEU A 674 -35.62 9.59 -3.08
N LEU A 675 -36.52 9.81 -3.99
CA LEU A 675 -36.54 10.99 -4.89
C LEU A 675 -36.69 12.30 -4.12
N ASP A 676 -37.53 12.36 -3.09
CA ASP A 676 -37.69 13.56 -2.24
C ASP A 676 -36.37 13.90 -1.51
N ARG A 677 -35.70 12.91 -0.94
CA ARG A 677 -34.40 13.13 -0.27
C ARG A 677 -33.31 13.56 -1.26
N LEU A 678 -33.28 12.98 -2.46
CA LEU A 678 -32.37 13.42 -3.53
C LEU A 678 -32.64 14.88 -3.91
N LYS A 679 -33.90 15.22 -4.12
CA LYS A 679 -34.33 16.59 -4.44
C LYS A 679 -33.94 17.59 -3.35
N LYS A 680 -34.13 17.25 -2.07
CA LYS A 680 -33.66 18.07 -0.93
C LYS A 680 -32.19 18.28 -0.93
N SER A 681 -31.41 17.20 -1.12
CA SER A 681 -29.96 17.30 -1.23
C SER A 681 -29.50 18.18 -2.40
N LYS A 682 -30.18 18.05 -3.56
CA LYS A 682 -29.87 18.85 -4.76
C LYS A 682 -30.18 20.33 -4.57
N ALA A 683 -31.32 20.65 -3.92
CA ALA A 683 -31.71 22.03 -3.65
C ALA A 683 -30.74 22.79 -2.73
N ARG A 684 -30.00 22.07 -1.90
CA ARG A 684 -28.97 22.61 -1.00
C ARG A 684 -27.56 22.54 -1.56
N ALA A 685 -27.35 21.74 -2.61
CA ALA A 685 -26.06 21.65 -3.28
C ALA A 685 -25.71 23.02 -3.89
N ARG A 686 -24.50 23.49 -3.58
CA ARG A 686 -23.99 24.77 -4.10
C ARG A 686 -22.86 24.48 -5.07
N ASP A 687 -22.76 25.32 -6.09
CA ASP A 687 -21.56 25.32 -6.89
C ASP A 687 -20.40 25.76 -6.02
N ALA A 688 -19.54 24.83 -5.83
CA ALA A 688 -18.38 24.96 -5.00
C ALA A 688 -17.43 26.10 -5.40
N TRP A 689 -17.50 26.53 -6.62
CA TRP A 689 -16.70 27.57 -7.17
C TRP A 689 -17.18 28.99 -6.79
N GLN A 690 -18.46 29.23 -6.51
CA GLN A 690 -18.91 30.48 -5.91
C GLN A 690 -18.29 30.67 -4.53
N GLU A 691 -18.05 29.61 -3.78
CA GLU A 691 -17.33 29.62 -2.51
C GLU A 691 -15.83 29.87 -2.69
N GLY A 692 -15.25 29.51 -3.85
CA GLY A 692 -13.88 29.80 -4.21
C GLY A 692 -13.62 31.29 -4.47
N ILE A 693 -14.63 32.05 -4.92
CA ILE A 693 -14.51 33.51 -5.14
C ILE A 693 -14.55 34.25 -3.81
N GLU A 694 -15.45 33.87 -2.90
CA GLU A 694 -15.61 34.44 -1.56
C GLU A 694 -15.50 33.33 -0.51
N PRO A 695 -14.29 32.86 -0.23
CA PRO A 695 -14.09 31.69 0.63
C PRO A 695 -14.46 32.04 2.09
N LYS A 696 -15.38 31.25 2.69
CA LYS A 696 -15.67 31.33 4.12
C LYS A 696 -14.46 30.99 4.98
N THR A 697 -13.53 30.21 4.44
CA THR A 697 -12.28 29.80 5.09
C THR A 697 -11.10 30.14 4.17
N PRO A 698 -10.59 31.38 4.16
CA PRO A 698 -9.49 31.80 3.28
C PRO A 698 -8.23 30.95 3.40
N ALA A 699 -7.97 30.40 4.58
CA ALA A 699 -6.83 29.52 4.85
C ALA A 699 -6.77 28.27 3.93
N GLN A 700 -7.89 27.81 3.38
CA GLN A 700 -7.91 26.66 2.47
C GLN A 700 -7.12 26.89 1.16
N PHE A 701 -6.91 28.17 0.75
CA PHE A 701 -6.16 28.56 -0.45
C PHE A 701 -4.71 28.98 -0.19
N ILE A 702 -4.26 28.90 1.06
CA ILE A 702 -2.83 29.13 1.38
C ILE A 702 -1.99 28.09 0.63
N PRO A 703 -0.89 28.51 -0.05
CA PRO A 703 0.01 27.59 -0.72
C PRO A 703 0.50 26.48 0.21
N LEU A 704 0.58 25.25 -0.30
CA LEU A 704 1.20 24.14 0.43
C LEU A 704 2.70 24.41 0.51
N ILE A 705 3.28 24.13 1.67
CA ILE A 705 4.74 24.16 1.81
C ILE A 705 5.26 22.98 0.96
N PRO A 706 6.19 23.20 0.02
CA PRO A 706 6.80 22.10 -0.72
C PRO A 706 7.41 21.10 0.25
N ILE A 707 7.24 19.82 -0.01
CA ILE A 707 7.77 18.73 0.84
C ILE A 707 9.31 18.78 0.89
N ASP A 708 9.94 19.40 -0.13
CA ASP A 708 11.40 19.54 -0.27
C ASP A 708 12.00 20.75 0.48
N THR A 709 11.21 21.51 1.22
CA THR A 709 11.77 22.56 2.08
C THR A 709 12.19 21.90 3.40
N PRO A 710 13.49 21.85 3.75
CA PRO A 710 13.91 21.37 5.05
C PRO A 710 13.17 22.22 6.10
N VAL A 711 12.44 21.58 6.98
CA VAL A 711 11.85 22.25 8.15
C VAL A 711 13.04 22.71 8.98
N GLY A 712 13.44 23.97 8.79
CA GLY A 712 14.47 24.60 9.61
C GLY A 712 14.08 24.41 11.07
N SER A 713 15.00 23.87 11.85
CA SER A 713 14.91 23.76 13.30
C SER A 713 14.65 25.15 13.91
N GLY A 714 13.38 25.53 14.08
CA GLY A 714 13.05 26.84 14.60
C GLY A 714 11.60 27.27 14.57
N LEU A 715 10.65 26.34 14.67
CA LEU A 715 9.27 26.68 14.98
C LEU A 715 8.77 25.79 16.13
N SER A 716 9.12 26.18 17.35
CA SER A 716 8.30 25.82 18.50
C SER A 716 6.95 26.51 18.34
N ARG A 717 5.96 25.81 17.83
CA ARG A 717 4.58 26.27 17.83
C ARG A 717 4.08 26.27 19.26
N THR A 718 3.99 27.44 19.88
CA THR A 718 3.19 27.61 21.08
C THR A 718 1.72 27.52 20.71
N SER A 719 0.94 26.84 21.54
CA SER A 719 -0.50 26.54 21.39
C SER A 719 -1.42 27.79 21.31
N ALA A 720 -0.87 28.97 21.10
CA ALA A 720 -1.60 30.25 21.02
C ALA A 720 -1.89 30.74 19.58
N GLU A 721 -1.31 30.13 18.55
CA GLU A 721 -1.49 30.59 17.15
C GLU A 721 -2.48 29.76 16.31
N ILE A 722 -3.25 28.86 16.95
CA ILE A 722 -4.26 28.04 16.26
C ILE A 722 -5.68 28.63 16.38
N SER A 723 -5.84 29.80 17.06
CA SER A 723 -7.15 30.42 17.28
C SER A 723 -7.32 31.79 16.58
N ALA A 724 -6.78 31.96 15.38
CA ALA A 724 -7.11 33.10 14.50
C ALA A 724 -7.48 32.60 13.09
#